data_e759f5db43722f56520bd14c8c5bfa29
#
_entry.id   e759f5db43722f56520bd14c8c5bfa29
#
_cell.length_a   1.000
_cell.length_b   1.000
_cell.length_c   1.000
_cell.angle_alpha   90.00
_cell.angle_beta   90.00
_cell.angle_gamma   90.00
#
_symmetry.space_group_name_H-M   'P 1'
#
loop_
_entity.id
_entity.type
_entity.pdbx_description
1 polymer ?
#
loop_
_entity_poly.entity_id
_entity_poly.type
_entity_poly.pdbx_seq_one_letter_code
_entity_poly.pdbx_strand_id
1 'polypeptide(L)'
;MRKSVILFISVVLFSCNNNNSLPQVSKKELKNSANYIEYVNPMVGTKNMGHTFPGATTPFGMVQLSPTTNIQPFFIDGKYNKDTYKYCSGYQYEDSLIYGFSHTHFSGTGHSDLGDFLLMPTVGELQLIDIQSEFSHTNENAEAGYYSVNLDKYDIKAELTSSDRVGFHQYSFQETDSAHIILDLEYNIYNFEGKNIWTSVRVENDSTITGFRQTTGWARNKTIYFAMKFSKPFSSYGHEKRDDIPYNGFYRRFNEKKNFPEMAGKNIKAYFNFMIEEDEKIQIKFALSSVSTAGALNNMDAEIPHWDFEKTKKETQDKWNNELSKIEVECIEKEDKETFYTALYHTMLGPVLYEDVDGKYKGLDKNIHMSTGFTNYTIFSLWDTYRALHPLFNIIQTERNNDMIKSMLAHQDQSVHGMLPIWSHYANENWCMIGYHATSVIADAISKDVGDFNKLEALDACISTSNVSYFDGIESYKEKGYVPEDVSSSSVSKTLEFSYNDWCIAQISKELNNSRVTKEYLKRSENFRNLYDKNLGFMRPKLKNGDWKTPFDPMDTHGQGFIEGNAWNYGLYVPHQIDTMIQIMGGKDRFSSKLDSLFNMEIDEKFIENTEDISRDGIIGNYVHGNEPGHHIPYLYNWTNDSWKTQERVRMIMNTMYGNKENGLCGNDDAGQMSAWFVFSSLGFYPVCPGSNEYAIGSPLVKNATIHLENGKKFLINTINQNKENVFVKKIELNGEVLNRDILYHHEISNGGELTFYMSNTKNPLK
;
A
#
# COMPACT_ATOMS: atom_id res chain seq x y z
N MET A 1 -22.28 82.66 -29.04
CA MET A 1 -22.99 82.59 -27.77
C MET A 1 -23.63 81.21 -27.63
N ARG A 2 -22.99 80.28 -26.97
CA ARG A 2 -23.58 79.07 -26.42
C ARG A 2 -22.77 78.68 -25.16
N LYS A 3 -23.43 78.71 -24.03
CA LYS A 3 -22.96 78.41 -22.73
C LYS A 3 -22.90 76.87 -22.58
N SER A 4 -21.78 76.33 -22.33
CA SER A 4 -21.62 74.91 -21.92
C SER A 4 -21.59 74.81 -20.41
N VAL A 5 -22.57 74.06 -19.88
CA VAL A 5 -22.65 73.69 -18.48
C VAL A 5 -21.83 72.43 -18.26
N ILE A 6 -20.81 72.47 -17.41
CA ILE A 6 -20.03 71.33 -16.98
C ILE A 6 -20.69 70.74 -15.75
N LEU A 7 -21.16 69.47 -15.86
CA LEU A 7 -21.76 68.70 -14.77
C LEU A 7 -20.64 67.86 -14.12
N PHE A 8 -20.30 68.11 -12.86
CA PHE A 8 -19.40 67.29 -12.05
C PHE A 8 -20.21 66.09 -11.52
N ILE A 9 -19.84 64.90 -11.97
CA ILE A 9 -20.34 63.63 -11.36
C ILE A 9 -19.26 63.16 -10.40
N SER A 10 -19.58 63.23 -9.12
CA SER A 10 -18.78 62.59 -8.04
C SER A 10 -19.06 61.09 -8.04
N VAL A 11 -18.06 60.31 -8.44
CA VAL A 11 -18.09 58.87 -8.31
C VAL A 11 -17.64 58.49 -6.88
N VAL A 12 -18.56 58.04 -6.07
CA VAL A 12 -18.27 57.43 -4.77
C VAL A 12 -17.92 55.99 -5.02
N LEU A 13 -16.63 55.61 -4.88
CA LEU A 13 -16.16 54.24 -4.88
C LEU A 13 -16.54 53.59 -3.54
N PHE A 14 -17.56 52.75 -3.53
CA PHE A 14 -17.74 51.78 -2.45
C PHE A 14 -16.78 50.60 -2.67
N SER A 15 -15.77 50.52 -1.83
CA SER A 15 -14.93 49.36 -1.70
C SER A 15 -15.72 48.30 -0.91
N CYS A 16 -16.27 47.30 -1.61
CA CYS A 16 -16.78 46.10 -0.95
C CYS A 16 -15.56 45.16 -0.67
N ASN A 17 -15.13 45.14 0.56
CA ASN A 17 -14.28 44.07 1.09
C ASN A 17 -15.17 42.83 1.25
N ASN A 18 -15.19 41.94 0.25
CA ASN A 18 -15.72 40.60 0.40
C ASN A 18 -14.61 39.70 0.93
N ASN A 19 -14.41 39.73 2.25
CA ASN A 19 -13.75 38.63 2.95
C ASN A 19 -14.80 37.51 3.16
N ASN A 20 -15.06 36.73 2.13
CA ASN A 20 -15.66 35.42 2.26
C ASN A 20 -14.54 34.42 2.57
N SER A 21 -14.06 34.42 3.81
CA SER A 21 -13.43 33.24 4.38
C SER A 21 -14.55 32.20 4.56
N LEU A 22 -14.47 31.12 3.77
CA LEU A 22 -15.23 29.91 4.04
C LEU A 22 -14.99 29.52 5.51
N PRO A 23 -15.99 29.07 6.25
CA PRO A 23 -15.80 28.61 7.61
C PRO A 23 -14.83 27.41 7.57
N GLN A 24 -13.63 27.59 8.10
CA GLN A 24 -12.81 26.48 8.51
C GLN A 24 -13.62 25.69 9.54
N VAL A 25 -14.11 24.52 9.14
CA VAL A 25 -14.62 23.53 10.09
C VAL A 25 -13.43 23.17 10.96
N SER A 26 -13.42 23.66 12.20
CA SER A 26 -12.42 23.29 13.17
C SER A 26 -12.51 21.77 13.36
N LYS A 27 -11.53 21.01 12.85
CA LYS A 27 -11.34 19.62 13.22
C LYS A 27 -11.19 19.63 14.76
N LYS A 28 -12.19 19.08 15.44
CA LYS A 28 -12.16 18.90 16.88
C LYS A 28 -11.10 17.85 17.12
N GLU A 29 -9.88 18.27 17.45
CA GLU A 29 -8.82 17.37 17.93
C GLU A 29 -9.40 16.60 19.12
N LEU A 30 -9.56 15.30 18.93
CA LEU A 30 -9.79 14.38 20.03
C LEU A 30 -8.51 14.42 20.88
N LYS A 31 -8.55 15.16 22.00
CA LYS A 31 -7.51 15.10 23.01
C LYS A 31 -7.60 13.74 23.69
N ASN A 32 -7.10 12.71 23.03
CA ASN A 32 -6.90 11.41 23.63
C ASN A 32 -5.58 11.45 24.40
N SER A 33 -5.64 11.17 25.70
CA SER A 33 -4.45 11.06 26.56
C SER A 33 -3.73 9.72 26.39
N ALA A 34 -4.28 8.78 25.59
CA ALA A 34 -3.69 7.49 25.34
C ALA A 34 -2.62 7.58 24.24
N ASN A 35 -1.51 6.87 24.45
CA ASN A 35 -0.38 6.80 23.52
C ASN A 35 -0.43 5.46 22.80
N TYR A 36 -1.01 5.43 21.59
CA TYR A 36 -1.16 4.19 20.79
C TYR A 36 0.11 3.81 20.05
N ILE A 37 0.99 4.79 19.75
CA ILE A 37 2.25 4.53 19.04
C ILE A 37 3.19 3.63 19.85
N GLU A 38 3.05 3.55 21.17
CA GLU A 38 3.85 2.65 22.01
C GLU A 38 3.61 1.15 21.75
N TYR A 39 2.50 0.81 21.08
CA TYR A 39 2.15 -0.55 20.66
C TYR A 39 2.56 -0.86 19.23
N VAL A 40 3.09 0.12 18.48
CA VAL A 40 3.54 -0.09 17.09
C VAL A 40 4.98 -0.55 17.08
N ASN A 41 5.26 -1.64 16.39
CA ASN A 41 6.60 -2.12 16.11
C ASN A 41 6.87 -2.12 14.59
N PRO A 42 7.50 -1.07 14.03
CA PRO A 42 7.80 -1.00 12.60
C PRO A 42 8.76 -2.08 12.08
N MET A 43 9.41 -2.84 12.98
CA MET A 43 10.26 -3.96 12.61
C MET A 43 9.48 -5.22 12.19
N VAL A 44 8.18 -5.31 12.49
CA VAL A 44 7.35 -6.45 12.07
C VAL A 44 7.29 -6.51 10.55
N GLY A 45 7.60 -7.68 9.98
CA GLY A 45 7.63 -7.91 8.53
C GLY A 45 8.95 -7.54 7.85
N THR A 46 9.94 -7.02 8.59
CA THR A 46 11.28 -6.71 8.05
C THR A 46 12.18 -7.93 7.92
N LYS A 47 11.74 -9.08 8.43
CA LYS A 47 12.39 -10.38 8.30
C LYS A 47 11.56 -11.31 7.43
N ASN A 48 12.21 -12.22 6.71
CA ASN A 48 11.59 -13.13 5.76
C ASN A 48 10.91 -12.37 4.59
N MET A 49 9.62 -12.63 4.34
CA MET A 49 8.87 -12.18 3.17
C MET A 49 7.78 -11.14 3.49
N GLY A 50 7.83 -10.47 4.65
CA GLY A 50 6.86 -9.41 4.98
C GLY A 50 7.04 -8.15 4.13
N HIS A 51 8.25 -7.88 3.67
CA HIS A 51 8.64 -6.77 2.80
C HIS A 51 8.22 -5.38 3.33
N THR A 52 8.24 -5.19 4.65
CA THR A 52 8.02 -3.90 5.28
C THR A 52 9.35 -3.17 5.51
N PHE A 53 9.29 -1.88 5.79
CA PHE A 53 10.47 -1.06 6.10
C PHE A 53 10.32 -0.43 7.50
N PRO A 54 11.44 -0.29 8.28
CA PRO A 54 11.39 0.22 9.64
C PRO A 54 11.48 1.76 9.75
N GLY A 55 11.61 2.45 8.64
CA GLY A 55 11.95 3.87 8.59
C GLY A 55 10.82 4.83 8.97
N ALA A 56 11.16 6.11 9.03
CA ALA A 56 10.25 7.17 9.39
C ALA A 56 9.35 7.62 8.22
N THR A 57 8.05 7.67 8.46
CA THR A 57 7.04 8.20 7.53
C THR A 57 5.85 8.75 8.31
N THR A 58 5.05 9.63 7.70
CA THR A 58 3.71 9.98 8.20
C THR A 58 2.67 8.99 7.68
N PRO A 59 1.46 8.90 8.28
CA PRO A 59 0.37 8.14 7.66
C PRO A 59 0.14 8.60 6.23
N PHE A 60 0.20 7.65 5.27
CA PHE A 60 0.02 7.90 3.83
C PHE A 60 1.01 8.93 3.23
N GLY A 61 2.18 9.15 3.85
CA GLY A 61 3.15 10.16 3.43
C GLY A 61 3.81 9.86 2.09
N MET A 62 4.18 10.90 1.34
CA MET A 62 4.97 10.79 0.09
C MET A 62 6.41 10.33 0.37
N VAL A 63 6.94 10.66 1.55
CA VAL A 63 8.30 10.29 1.97
C VAL A 63 8.25 9.08 2.90
N GLN A 64 9.00 8.03 2.53
CA GLN A 64 9.34 6.88 3.36
C GLN A 64 10.86 6.91 3.55
N LEU A 65 11.31 7.49 4.66
CA LEU A 65 12.73 7.68 4.95
C LEU A 65 13.27 6.49 5.74
N SER A 66 13.99 5.57 5.09
CA SER A 66 14.36 4.30 5.67
C SER A 66 15.80 3.90 5.37
N PRO A 67 16.44 3.13 6.28
CA PRO A 67 17.74 2.54 6.01
C PRO A 67 17.66 1.52 4.86
N THR A 68 18.79 1.35 4.20
CA THR A 68 18.98 0.41 3.09
C THR A 68 20.09 -0.56 3.44
N THR A 69 19.82 -1.87 3.36
CA THR A 69 20.78 -2.94 3.71
C THR A 69 21.25 -3.77 2.52
N ASN A 70 20.82 -3.44 1.29
CA ASN A 70 21.18 -4.17 0.08
C ASN A 70 21.59 -3.27 -1.08
N ILE A 71 22.64 -3.66 -1.80
CA ILE A 71 23.10 -3.06 -3.06
C ILE A 71 23.31 -4.09 -4.17
N GLN A 72 22.88 -5.32 -3.98
CA GLN A 72 23.08 -6.37 -4.97
C GLN A 72 22.31 -6.05 -6.27
N PRO A 73 22.91 -6.39 -7.44
CA PRO A 73 22.23 -6.20 -8.71
C PRO A 73 21.07 -7.20 -8.85
N PHE A 74 19.98 -6.74 -9.45
CA PHE A 74 18.79 -7.57 -9.72
C PHE A 74 19.08 -8.67 -10.75
N PHE A 75 20.04 -8.46 -11.66
CA PHE A 75 20.51 -9.46 -12.61
C PHE A 75 21.99 -9.76 -12.42
N ILE A 76 22.35 -11.04 -12.39
CA ILE A 76 23.73 -11.54 -12.42
C ILE A 76 23.87 -12.40 -13.68
N ASP A 77 24.84 -12.08 -14.55
CA ASP A 77 25.05 -12.76 -15.84
C ASP A 77 23.78 -12.87 -16.71
N GLY A 78 22.94 -11.82 -16.68
CA GLY A 78 21.69 -11.77 -17.43
C GLY A 78 20.55 -12.63 -16.87
N LYS A 79 20.75 -13.25 -15.70
CA LYS A 79 19.72 -14.02 -15.00
C LYS A 79 19.25 -13.26 -13.76
N TYR A 80 17.97 -13.41 -13.45
CA TYR A 80 17.39 -12.88 -12.23
C TYR A 80 18.11 -13.43 -11.00
N ASN A 81 18.47 -12.52 -10.10
CA ASN A 81 19.10 -12.85 -8.82
C ASN A 81 18.00 -13.02 -7.75
N LYS A 82 17.66 -14.26 -7.44
CA LYS A 82 16.61 -14.61 -6.47
C LYS A 82 16.87 -14.04 -5.06
N ASP A 83 18.13 -13.84 -4.69
CA ASP A 83 18.49 -13.31 -3.37
C ASP A 83 18.04 -11.87 -3.16
N THR A 84 17.68 -11.17 -4.25
CA THR A 84 17.17 -9.80 -4.17
C THR A 84 15.67 -9.71 -3.78
N TYR A 85 14.93 -10.81 -3.89
CA TYR A 85 13.49 -10.80 -3.61
C TYR A 85 13.15 -10.36 -2.17
N LYS A 86 13.90 -10.86 -1.18
CA LYS A 86 13.71 -10.47 0.23
C LYS A 86 13.95 -8.98 0.50
N TYR A 87 14.54 -8.24 -0.44
CA TYR A 87 14.84 -6.81 -0.31
C TYR A 87 13.83 -5.89 -1.03
N CYS A 88 12.61 -6.34 -1.33
CA CYS A 88 11.63 -5.53 -2.05
C CYS A 88 11.36 -4.16 -1.39
N SER A 89 11.49 -4.06 -0.06
CA SER A 89 11.42 -2.79 0.69
C SER A 89 12.79 -2.15 1.00
N GLY A 90 13.90 -2.76 0.58
CA GLY A 90 15.27 -2.24 0.75
C GLY A 90 15.95 -2.56 2.08
N TYR A 91 15.26 -3.15 3.04
CA TYR A 91 15.78 -3.50 4.36
C TYR A 91 15.48 -4.97 4.70
N GLN A 92 16.45 -5.64 5.35
CA GLN A 92 16.26 -6.93 5.98
C GLN A 92 16.87 -6.96 7.38
N TYR A 93 16.08 -7.43 8.34
CA TYR A 93 16.47 -7.46 9.77
C TYR A 93 17.73 -8.33 10.04
N GLU A 94 18.01 -9.35 9.23
CA GLU A 94 19.15 -10.23 9.43
C GLU A 94 20.48 -9.65 8.96
N ASP A 95 20.47 -8.48 8.31
CA ASP A 95 21.66 -7.82 7.82
C ASP A 95 22.38 -7.04 8.92
N SER A 96 23.66 -6.82 8.72
CA SER A 96 24.57 -6.10 9.64
C SER A 96 25.23 -4.88 9.01
N LEU A 97 24.85 -4.52 7.77
CA LEU A 97 25.41 -3.40 7.03
C LEU A 97 24.31 -2.45 6.56
N ILE A 98 24.50 -1.15 6.80
CA ILE A 98 23.68 -0.07 6.24
C ILE A 98 24.50 0.65 5.16
N TYR A 99 23.90 0.81 3.97
CA TYR A 99 24.49 1.51 2.82
C TYR A 99 24.11 2.99 2.76
N GLY A 100 23.08 3.38 3.50
CA GLY A 100 22.56 4.74 3.61
C GLY A 100 21.06 4.76 3.89
N PHE A 101 20.46 5.94 3.73
CA PHE A 101 19.05 6.21 3.99
C PHE A 101 18.38 6.76 2.74
N SER A 102 17.41 6.04 2.17
CA SER A 102 16.67 6.46 0.98
C SER A 102 15.25 6.94 1.32
N HIS A 103 14.61 7.64 0.37
CA HIS A 103 13.42 8.46 0.67
C HIS A 103 12.12 7.90 0.13
N THR A 104 12.17 6.82 -0.65
CA THR A 104 10.96 6.19 -1.21
C THR A 104 11.05 4.67 -1.08
N HIS A 105 10.00 4.05 -0.52
CA HIS A 105 9.91 2.60 -0.32
C HIS A 105 8.48 2.13 -0.56
N PHE A 106 8.33 0.90 -1.09
CA PHE A 106 7.08 0.16 -0.95
C PHE A 106 7.01 -0.48 0.45
N SER A 107 5.80 -0.80 0.88
CA SER A 107 5.56 -1.63 2.05
C SER A 107 4.80 -2.88 1.63
N GLY A 108 5.39 -4.03 1.88
CA GLY A 108 4.76 -5.33 1.70
C GLY A 108 4.69 -5.88 0.28
N THR A 109 5.15 -5.16 -0.75
CA THR A 109 5.00 -5.62 -2.13
C THR A 109 5.97 -6.72 -2.51
N GLY A 110 5.54 -7.68 -3.32
CA GLY A 110 6.37 -8.76 -3.87
C GLY A 110 7.24 -8.36 -5.06
N HIS A 111 7.36 -7.07 -5.35
CA HIS A 111 8.26 -6.56 -6.38
C HIS A 111 8.99 -5.31 -5.89
N SER A 112 10.28 -5.19 -6.26
CA SER A 112 11.11 -4.06 -5.88
C SER A 112 11.11 -2.96 -6.95
N ASP A 113 10.99 -1.73 -6.51
CA ASP A 113 11.29 -0.49 -7.23
C ASP A 113 11.64 0.57 -6.18
N LEU A 114 11.78 1.85 -6.57
CA LEU A 114 12.02 2.95 -5.64
C LEU A 114 13.47 2.96 -5.05
N GLY A 115 13.66 3.40 -3.81
CA GLY A 115 14.97 3.66 -3.22
C GLY A 115 15.59 4.95 -3.75
N ASP A 116 14.77 5.97 -4.01
CA ASP A 116 15.25 7.22 -4.58
C ASP A 116 16.02 8.04 -3.54
N PHE A 117 17.14 8.62 -3.98
CA PHE A 117 17.95 9.58 -3.22
C PHE A 117 18.53 9.04 -1.92
N LEU A 118 19.60 8.25 -2.03
CA LEU A 118 20.31 7.69 -0.89
C LEU A 118 21.26 8.72 -0.28
N LEU A 119 21.17 8.98 1.02
CA LEU A 119 22.12 9.77 1.79
C LEU A 119 22.94 8.87 2.72
N MET A 120 24.27 9.12 2.77
CA MET A 120 25.17 8.45 3.70
C MET A 120 26.13 9.46 4.35
N PRO A 121 26.10 9.63 5.69
CA PRO A 121 27.09 10.40 6.43
C PRO A 121 28.36 9.56 6.65
N THR A 122 29.54 10.16 6.47
CA THR A 122 30.85 9.51 6.68
C THR A 122 31.85 10.47 7.31
N VAL A 123 32.94 9.94 7.86
CA VAL A 123 34.09 10.73 8.37
C VAL A 123 35.42 10.17 7.86
N GLY A 124 36.47 11.00 7.86
CA GLY A 124 37.82 10.61 7.51
C GLY A 124 38.13 10.85 6.03
N GLU A 125 38.90 9.98 5.38
CA GLU A 125 39.21 10.13 3.96
C GLU A 125 37.93 9.93 3.12
N LEU A 126 37.65 10.88 2.24
CA LEU A 126 36.46 10.83 1.39
C LEU A 126 36.52 9.64 0.42
N GLN A 127 35.59 8.74 0.57
CA GLN A 127 35.35 7.61 -0.33
C GLN A 127 33.94 7.69 -0.89
N LEU A 128 33.72 7.25 -2.14
CA LEU A 128 32.41 7.20 -2.80
C LEU A 128 32.00 5.75 -3.14
N ILE A 129 32.86 4.79 -2.81
CA ILE A 129 32.65 3.35 -2.95
C ILE A 129 32.97 2.74 -1.59
N ASP A 130 32.30 1.63 -1.23
CA ASP A 130 32.47 0.90 0.03
C ASP A 130 32.26 1.78 1.28
N ILE A 131 31.24 2.65 1.19
CA ILE A 131 30.88 3.61 2.22
C ILE A 131 29.91 3.06 3.29
N GLN A 132 29.47 1.80 3.16
CA GLN A 132 28.58 1.17 4.14
C GLN A 132 29.20 1.13 5.54
N SER A 133 28.35 1.03 6.53
CA SER A 133 28.73 0.88 7.94
C SER A 133 28.09 -0.35 8.54
N GLU A 134 28.84 -1.03 9.38
CA GLU A 134 28.27 -1.99 10.34
C GLU A 134 27.31 -1.27 11.27
N PHE A 135 26.30 -2.00 11.75
CA PHE A 135 25.38 -1.56 12.79
C PHE A 135 24.92 -2.73 13.66
N SER A 136 24.32 -2.43 14.79
CA SER A 136 23.77 -3.42 15.71
C SER A 136 22.34 -3.06 16.08
N HIS A 137 21.44 -4.05 16.09
CA HIS A 137 20.06 -3.88 16.56
C HIS A 137 19.95 -3.42 18.02
N THR A 138 21.01 -3.58 18.84
CA THR A 138 21.04 -3.03 20.19
C THR A 138 21.09 -1.50 20.22
N ASN A 139 21.55 -0.89 19.11
CA ASN A 139 21.68 0.56 18.94
C ASN A 139 20.75 1.07 17.81
N GLU A 140 19.79 0.24 17.40
CA GLU A 140 18.76 0.57 16.41
C GLU A 140 17.42 0.74 17.13
N ASN A 141 16.69 1.78 16.77
CA ASN A 141 15.35 2.02 17.28
C ASN A 141 14.41 2.48 16.18
N ALA A 142 13.25 1.81 16.05
CA ALA A 142 12.19 2.16 15.13
C ALA A 142 10.89 2.40 15.91
N GLU A 143 10.27 3.55 15.66
CA GLU A 143 8.98 3.94 16.21
C GLU A 143 8.12 4.52 15.08
N ALA A 144 6.81 4.53 15.22
CA ALA A 144 5.96 5.20 14.25
C ALA A 144 6.41 6.66 14.06
N GLY A 145 6.89 7.00 12.85
CA GLY A 145 7.38 8.33 12.49
C GLY A 145 8.80 8.69 12.95
N TYR A 146 9.56 7.73 13.48
CA TYR A 146 10.95 7.95 13.89
C TYR A 146 11.80 6.69 13.71
N TYR A 147 13.04 6.90 13.31
CA TYR A 147 14.05 5.85 13.24
C TYR A 147 15.41 6.39 13.71
N SER A 148 16.19 5.56 14.40
CA SER A 148 17.59 5.90 14.70
C SER A 148 18.49 4.66 14.74
N VAL A 149 19.77 4.87 14.40
CA VAL A 149 20.80 3.83 14.43
C VAL A 149 22.20 4.44 14.60
N ASN A 150 23.12 3.69 15.19
CA ASN A 150 24.55 4.03 15.17
C ASN A 150 25.22 3.38 13.96
N LEU A 151 25.97 4.19 13.21
CA LEU A 151 26.84 3.75 12.13
C LEU A 151 28.22 3.48 12.73
N ASP A 152 28.50 2.21 13.07
CA ASP A 152 29.64 1.82 13.91
C ASP A 152 30.99 2.15 13.27
N LYS A 153 31.13 2.00 11.92
CA LYS A 153 32.35 2.33 11.18
C LYS A 153 32.77 3.78 11.34
N TYR A 154 31.81 4.68 11.49
CA TYR A 154 32.04 6.14 11.48
C TYR A 154 31.79 6.79 12.84
N ASP A 155 31.29 6.04 13.82
CA ASP A 155 30.84 6.56 15.11
C ASP A 155 29.85 7.73 14.96
N ILE A 156 28.85 7.53 14.08
CA ILE A 156 27.82 8.53 13.78
C ILE A 156 26.46 8.00 14.23
N LYS A 157 25.76 8.78 15.06
CA LYS A 157 24.33 8.51 15.33
C LYS A 157 23.49 9.18 14.26
N ALA A 158 22.72 8.37 13.51
CA ALA A 158 21.72 8.82 12.56
C ALA A 158 20.34 8.79 13.21
N GLU A 159 19.58 9.87 13.09
CA GLU A 159 18.20 10.04 13.56
C GLU A 159 17.36 10.58 12.40
N LEU A 160 16.19 9.95 12.17
CA LEU A 160 15.32 10.23 11.03
C LEU A 160 13.90 10.48 11.50
N THR A 161 13.25 11.48 10.94
CA THR A 161 11.81 11.72 11.01
C THR A 161 11.32 12.34 9.70
N SER A 162 10.04 12.60 9.54
CA SER A 162 9.50 13.15 8.30
C SER A 162 8.26 14.01 8.54
N SER A 163 7.91 14.84 7.57
CA SER A 163 6.55 15.29 7.31
C SER A 163 5.98 14.54 6.11
N ASP A 164 4.87 14.99 5.56
CA ASP A 164 4.19 14.27 4.48
C ASP A 164 5.06 14.21 3.19
N ARG A 165 5.84 15.29 2.91
CA ARG A 165 6.66 15.43 1.70
C ARG A 165 8.13 15.68 1.97
N VAL A 166 8.55 15.75 3.25
CA VAL A 166 9.93 16.12 3.62
C VAL A 166 10.51 15.12 4.60
N GLY A 167 11.61 14.48 4.24
CA GLY A 167 12.46 13.74 5.16
C GLY A 167 13.33 14.68 5.97
N PHE A 168 13.51 14.42 7.25
CA PHE A 168 14.33 15.20 8.14
C PHE A 168 15.35 14.31 8.84
N HIS A 169 16.61 14.48 8.48
CA HIS A 169 17.74 13.77 9.05
C HIS A 169 18.44 14.61 10.11
N GLN A 170 18.97 13.96 11.13
CA GLN A 170 19.87 14.53 12.10
C GLN A 170 21.03 13.57 12.33
N TYR A 171 22.26 14.02 12.06
CA TYR A 171 23.48 13.27 12.26
C TYR A 171 24.33 13.88 13.36
N SER A 172 24.68 13.10 14.39
CA SER A 172 25.59 13.46 15.44
C SER A 172 26.95 12.85 15.16
N PHE A 173 27.98 13.68 15.08
CA PHE A 173 29.35 13.30 14.80
C PHE A 173 30.21 13.53 16.05
N GLN A 174 31.38 12.89 16.11
CA GLN A 174 32.48 13.36 16.93
C GLN A 174 33.13 14.59 16.29
N GLU A 175 33.86 15.41 17.06
CA GLU A 175 34.62 16.54 16.52
C GLU A 175 35.57 16.08 15.40
N THR A 176 35.45 16.70 14.22
CA THR A 176 36.26 16.36 13.06
C THR A 176 36.28 17.49 12.01
N ASP A 177 37.38 17.62 11.28
CA ASP A 177 37.51 18.52 10.12
C ASP A 177 37.17 17.81 8.78
N SER A 178 36.82 16.53 8.81
CA SER A 178 36.60 15.67 7.65
C SER A 178 35.29 14.86 7.72
N ALA A 179 34.18 15.55 8.00
CA ALA A 179 32.85 14.99 7.86
C ALA A 179 32.28 15.19 6.45
N HIS A 180 31.59 14.18 5.94
CA HIS A 180 30.99 14.19 4.61
C HIS A 180 29.56 13.74 4.63
N ILE A 181 28.71 14.35 3.80
CA ILE A 181 27.39 13.86 3.43
C ILE A 181 27.42 13.49 1.95
N ILE A 182 27.20 12.23 1.65
CA ILE A 182 27.19 11.68 0.30
C ILE A 182 25.75 11.55 -0.18
N LEU A 183 25.40 12.16 -1.32
CA LEU A 183 24.15 11.99 -2.03
C LEU A 183 24.40 11.06 -3.22
N ASP A 184 23.87 9.84 -3.12
CA ASP A 184 23.98 8.83 -4.17
C ASP A 184 22.71 8.83 -5.03
N LEU A 185 22.82 9.29 -6.27
CA LEU A 185 21.76 9.25 -7.27
C LEU A 185 21.84 7.99 -8.15
N GLU A 186 22.85 7.15 -7.94
CA GLU A 186 23.02 5.88 -8.64
C GLU A 186 22.20 4.75 -8.00
N TYR A 187 22.04 4.78 -6.69
CA TYR A 187 21.38 3.73 -5.90
C TYR A 187 19.92 3.50 -6.31
N ASN A 188 19.52 2.24 -6.34
CA ASN A 188 18.13 1.76 -6.49
C ASN A 188 17.91 0.48 -5.68
N ILE A 189 16.75 0.27 -5.13
CA ILE A 189 16.36 -1.04 -4.56
C ILE A 189 16.32 -2.08 -5.69
N TYR A 190 15.67 -1.74 -6.80
CA TYR A 190 15.68 -2.56 -8.03
C TYR A 190 16.82 -2.10 -8.94
N ASN A 191 18.01 -2.64 -8.71
CA ASN A 191 19.23 -2.17 -9.36
C ASN A 191 19.62 -3.05 -10.56
N PHE A 192 19.67 -2.46 -11.75
CA PHE A 192 20.13 -3.10 -12.99
C PHE A 192 20.75 -2.07 -13.94
N GLU A 193 21.58 -2.52 -14.86
CA GLU A 193 22.22 -1.66 -15.84
C GLU A 193 21.19 -0.91 -16.71
N GLY A 194 21.24 0.42 -16.73
CA GLY A 194 20.29 1.26 -17.46
C GLY A 194 19.04 1.65 -16.68
N LYS A 195 18.92 1.28 -15.42
CA LYS A 195 17.83 1.71 -14.52
C LYS A 195 17.74 3.23 -14.45
N ASN A 196 18.86 3.91 -14.26
CA ASN A 196 18.93 5.37 -14.28
C ASN A 196 18.95 5.87 -15.72
N ILE A 197 17.94 6.66 -16.10
CA ILE A 197 17.84 7.29 -17.41
C ILE A 197 18.64 8.59 -17.41
N TRP A 198 18.38 9.46 -16.41
CA TRP A 198 19.05 10.74 -16.24
C TRP A 198 18.90 11.27 -14.83
N THR A 199 19.98 11.87 -14.30
CA THR A 199 19.98 12.51 -12.99
C THR A 199 20.61 13.90 -13.11
N SER A 200 20.23 14.81 -12.21
CA SER A 200 20.80 16.15 -12.11
C SER A 200 20.93 16.56 -10.67
N VAL A 201 22.01 17.22 -10.33
CA VAL A 201 22.24 17.90 -9.07
C VAL A 201 22.73 19.32 -9.34
N ARG A 202 22.19 20.29 -8.61
CA ARG A 202 22.57 21.70 -8.69
C ARG A 202 22.78 22.27 -7.29
N VAL A 203 23.92 22.89 -7.08
CA VAL A 203 24.22 23.64 -5.86
C VAL A 203 23.70 25.06 -6.05
N GLU A 204 22.61 25.39 -5.36
CA GLU A 204 21.96 26.70 -5.44
C GLU A 204 22.75 27.78 -4.62
N ASN A 205 23.24 27.36 -3.45
CA ASN A 205 24.10 28.14 -2.56
C ASN A 205 24.87 27.19 -1.62
N ASP A 206 25.53 27.71 -0.59
CA ASP A 206 26.36 26.96 0.35
C ASP A 206 25.64 26.01 1.30
N SER A 207 24.30 25.95 1.23
CA SER A 207 23.47 25.08 2.07
C SER A 207 22.26 24.50 1.36
N THR A 208 22.00 24.85 0.09
CA THR A 208 20.81 24.41 -0.66
C THR A 208 21.20 23.74 -1.96
N ILE A 209 20.68 22.57 -2.18
CA ILE A 209 20.89 21.74 -3.37
C ILE A 209 19.53 21.35 -3.92
N THR A 210 19.38 21.35 -5.25
CA THR A 210 18.20 20.89 -5.96
C THR A 210 18.60 19.89 -7.04
N GLY A 211 17.63 19.13 -7.51
CA GLY A 211 17.89 18.21 -8.61
C GLY A 211 16.70 17.31 -8.91
N PHE A 212 16.95 16.32 -9.73
CA PHE A 212 15.96 15.31 -10.06
C PHE A 212 16.62 14.00 -10.43
N ARG A 213 15.82 12.98 -10.43
CA ARG A 213 16.16 11.63 -10.87
C ARG A 213 15.07 11.09 -11.78
N GLN A 214 15.47 10.60 -12.96
CA GLN A 214 14.61 9.88 -13.88
C GLN A 214 15.08 8.44 -14.00
N THR A 215 14.17 7.49 -13.74
CA THR A 215 14.45 6.07 -13.75
C THR A 215 13.45 5.32 -14.62
N THR A 216 13.86 4.13 -15.07
CA THR A 216 12.99 3.12 -15.68
C THR A 216 12.99 1.86 -14.81
N GLY A 217 12.00 1.00 -14.99
CA GLY A 217 11.86 -0.23 -14.23
C GLY A 217 10.40 -0.65 -14.21
N TRP A 218 9.88 -0.98 -13.05
CA TRP A 218 8.46 -1.26 -12.89
C TRP A 218 7.64 -0.01 -13.22
N ALA A 219 8.01 1.17 -12.68
CA ALA A 219 7.63 2.44 -13.28
C ALA A 219 8.49 2.72 -14.52
N ARG A 220 7.92 2.57 -15.72
CA ARG A 220 8.66 2.68 -17.00
C ARG A 220 9.32 4.03 -17.25
N ASN A 221 8.75 5.09 -16.69
CA ASN A 221 9.27 6.46 -16.79
C ASN A 221 8.86 7.25 -15.53
N LYS A 222 9.65 7.09 -14.48
CA LYS A 222 9.47 7.79 -13.21
C LYS A 222 10.44 8.97 -13.15
N THR A 223 9.96 10.15 -12.83
CA THR A 223 10.79 11.33 -12.53
C THR A 223 10.35 11.90 -11.20
N ILE A 224 11.30 12.02 -10.28
CA ILE A 224 11.11 12.67 -8.98
C ILE A 224 12.13 13.81 -8.88
N TYR A 225 11.66 14.97 -8.44
CA TYR A 225 12.46 16.15 -8.14
C TYR A 225 12.70 16.23 -6.63
N PHE A 226 13.84 16.81 -6.26
CA PHE A 226 14.16 17.03 -4.85
C PHE A 226 14.70 18.43 -4.59
N ALA A 227 14.56 18.84 -3.35
CA ALA A 227 15.32 19.93 -2.74
C ALA A 227 15.91 19.44 -1.42
N MET A 228 17.18 19.75 -1.17
CA MET A 228 17.90 19.41 0.06
C MET A 228 18.48 20.67 0.67
N LYS A 229 18.26 20.89 1.96
CA LYS A 229 18.88 22.00 2.71
C LYS A 229 19.63 21.46 3.92
N PHE A 230 20.82 22.00 4.16
CA PHE A 230 21.62 21.74 5.36
C PHE A 230 21.41 22.84 6.42
N SER A 231 21.48 22.47 7.68
CA SER A 231 21.40 23.41 8.81
C SER A 231 22.63 24.30 8.94
N LYS A 232 23.74 23.91 8.30
CA LYS A 232 25.04 24.58 8.32
C LYS A 232 25.59 24.63 6.90
N PRO A 233 26.25 25.73 6.48
CA PRO A 233 26.97 25.77 5.20
C PRO A 233 28.05 24.70 5.11
N PHE A 234 28.15 24.01 3.97
CA PHE A 234 29.28 23.12 3.70
C PHE A 234 30.53 23.92 3.34
N SER A 235 31.70 23.41 3.73
CA SER A 235 33.01 24.07 3.45
C SER A 235 33.45 23.90 2.00
N SER A 236 33.08 22.77 1.40
CA SER A 236 33.31 22.46 -0.02
C SER A 236 32.37 21.34 -0.47
N TYR A 237 32.26 21.17 -1.77
CA TYR A 237 31.47 20.11 -2.39
C TYR A 237 32.16 19.59 -3.64
N GLY A 238 31.72 18.45 -4.11
CA GLY A 238 32.14 17.90 -5.40
C GLY A 238 31.21 16.79 -5.82
N HIS A 239 31.55 16.17 -6.93
CA HIS A 239 30.77 15.05 -7.46
C HIS A 239 31.65 14.16 -8.32
N GLU A 240 31.25 12.92 -8.42
CA GLU A 240 31.79 11.94 -9.34
C GLU A 240 30.68 11.49 -10.30
N LYS A 241 31.03 11.51 -11.58
CA LYS A 241 30.22 10.97 -12.64
C LYS A 241 30.80 9.64 -13.06
N ARG A 242 30.00 8.59 -12.94
CA ARG A 242 30.46 7.21 -13.11
C ARG A 242 30.08 6.59 -14.46
N ASP A 243 29.47 7.39 -15.34
CA ASP A 243 29.13 6.96 -16.69
C ASP A 243 30.02 7.63 -17.75
N ASP A 244 30.44 6.86 -18.73
CA ASP A 244 31.14 7.37 -19.89
C ASP A 244 30.18 8.17 -20.77
N ILE A 245 30.44 9.50 -20.89
CA ILE A 245 29.76 10.29 -21.88
C ILE A 245 30.58 10.28 -23.15
N PRO A 246 30.04 9.78 -24.28
CA PRO A 246 30.76 9.72 -25.55
C PRO A 246 31.08 11.11 -26.16
N TYR A 247 30.54 12.19 -25.59
CA TYR A 247 30.72 13.53 -26.08
C TYR A 247 31.61 14.38 -25.17
N ASN A 248 32.81 14.69 -25.63
CA ASN A 248 33.84 15.43 -24.93
C ASN A 248 33.93 16.94 -25.34
N GLY A 249 32.86 17.54 -25.83
CA GLY A 249 32.85 18.86 -26.43
C GLY A 249 33.41 19.99 -25.58
N PHE A 250 32.64 21.00 -25.29
CA PHE A 250 33.05 22.21 -24.56
C PHE A 250 33.40 21.98 -23.08
N TYR A 251 32.99 20.83 -22.52
CA TYR A 251 33.27 20.45 -21.13
C TYR A 251 34.73 20.33 -20.77
N ARG A 252 35.63 20.17 -21.72
CA ARG A 252 37.09 20.21 -21.48
C ARG A 252 37.62 21.52 -20.92
N ARG A 253 36.83 22.57 -20.97
CA ARG A 253 37.19 23.90 -20.43
C ARG A 253 36.92 24.06 -18.96
N PHE A 254 36.14 23.13 -18.37
CA PHE A 254 35.75 23.17 -16.99
C PHE A 254 36.34 21.96 -16.24
N ASN A 255 36.86 22.19 -15.06
CA ASN A 255 37.26 21.14 -14.18
C ASN A 255 36.00 20.70 -13.39
N GLU A 256 35.30 19.69 -13.90
CA GLU A 256 34.07 19.15 -13.32
C GLU A 256 34.26 18.65 -11.89
N LYS A 257 35.49 18.32 -11.48
CA LYS A 257 35.83 17.86 -10.14
C LYS A 257 36.02 18.98 -9.12
N LYS A 258 36.05 20.23 -9.54
CA LYS A 258 36.29 21.38 -8.67
C LYS A 258 35.12 22.36 -8.68
N ASN A 259 34.14 22.11 -7.75
CA ASN A 259 33.10 23.09 -7.41
C ASN A 259 32.27 23.58 -8.60
N PHE A 260 32.02 22.74 -9.59
CA PHE A 260 31.07 23.08 -10.64
C PHE A 260 29.65 23.00 -10.09
N PRO A 261 28.84 24.06 -10.14
CA PRO A 261 27.59 24.16 -9.41
C PRO A 261 26.47 23.24 -9.96
N GLU A 262 26.63 22.70 -11.16
CA GLU A 262 25.62 21.88 -11.79
C GLU A 262 26.24 20.66 -12.49
N MET A 263 25.68 19.49 -12.26
CA MET A 263 26.07 18.24 -12.88
C MET A 263 24.84 17.47 -13.34
N ALA A 264 24.91 16.88 -14.54
CA ALA A 264 23.90 15.99 -15.07
C ALA A 264 24.56 14.75 -15.73
N GLY A 265 23.93 13.60 -15.58
CA GLY A 265 24.40 12.32 -16.11
C GLY A 265 23.49 11.18 -15.68
N LYS A 266 23.85 9.93 -16.00
CA LYS A 266 23.07 8.78 -15.58
C LYS A 266 23.36 8.43 -14.11
N ASN A 267 24.64 8.39 -13.75
CA ASN A 267 25.10 7.90 -12.44
C ASN A 267 25.98 8.96 -11.80
N ILE A 268 25.43 9.69 -10.83
CA ILE A 268 26.10 10.78 -10.13
C ILE A 268 26.10 10.48 -8.64
N LYS A 269 27.28 10.63 -8.01
CA LYS A 269 27.43 10.75 -6.57
C LYS A 269 27.95 12.14 -6.25
N ALA A 270 27.22 12.90 -5.46
CA ALA A 270 27.65 14.20 -4.95
C ALA A 270 28.05 14.07 -3.47
N TYR A 271 28.97 14.93 -3.04
CA TYR A 271 29.42 14.97 -1.65
C TYR A 271 29.57 16.41 -1.17
N PHE A 272 29.32 16.59 0.12
CA PHE A 272 29.36 17.89 0.80
C PHE A 272 30.21 17.72 2.06
N ASN A 273 31.23 18.58 2.22
CA ASN A 273 32.24 18.49 3.28
C ASN A 273 31.94 19.48 4.39
N PHE A 274 32.14 19.06 5.64
CA PHE A 274 31.90 19.86 6.83
C PHE A 274 33.05 19.73 7.80
N MET A 275 33.27 20.80 8.59
CA MET A 275 34.01 20.73 9.83
C MET A 275 33.00 20.73 10.98
N ILE A 276 33.14 19.79 11.88
CA ILE A 276 32.22 19.55 13.00
C ILE A 276 32.94 19.89 14.30
N GLU A 277 32.34 20.76 15.10
CA GLU A 277 32.78 21.09 16.46
C GLU A 277 32.21 20.10 17.48
N GLU A 278 32.71 20.09 18.71
CA GLU A 278 32.19 19.25 19.80
C GLU A 278 30.68 19.46 19.99
N ASP A 279 29.91 18.37 20.11
CA ASP A 279 28.44 18.34 20.25
C ASP A 279 27.63 18.96 19.08
N GLU A 280 28.28 19.30 17.96
CA GLU A 280 27.58 19.85 16.80
C GLU A 280 26.90 18.75 15.99
N LYS A 281 25.68 19.03 15.49
CA LYS A 281 24.90 18.13 14.64
C LYS A 281 24.69 18.72 13.25
N ILE A 282 24.72 17.89 12.24
CA ILE A 282 24.25 18.27 10.90
C ILE A 282 22.81 17.80 10.74
N GLN A 283 21.92 18.74 10.47
CA GLN A 283 20.53 18.45 10.12
C GLN A 283 20.33 18.67 8.61
N ILE A 284 19.50 17.81 8.00
CA ILE A 284 19.19 17.86 6.56
C ILE A 284 17.69 17.73 6.37
N LYS A 285 17.08 18.69 5.70
CA LYS A 285 15.72 18.58 5.18
C LYS A 285 15.79 18.16 3.72
N PHE A 286 15.07 17.12 3.35
CA PHE A 286 15.05 16.55 2.01
C PHE A 286 13.61 16.43 1.51
N ALA A 287 13.18 17.34 0.66
CA ALA A 287 11.82 17.39 0.13
C ALA A 287 11.72 16.73 -1.25
N LEU A 288 10.59 16.08 -1.50
CA LEU A 288 10.23 15.48 -2.77
C LEU A 288 9.15 16.30 -3.48
N SER A 289 9.12 16.20 -4.82
CA SER A 289 8.04 16.68 -5.68
C SER A 289 7.95 15.83 -6.94
N SER A 290 6.74 15.55 -7.41
CA SER A 290 6.53 14.94 -8.71
C SER A 290 6.56 15.94 -9.86
N VAL A 291 6.62 17.24 -9.56
CA VAL A 291 6.39 18.35 -10.50
C VAL A 291 7.68 19.07 -10.88
N SER A 292 8.44 19.58 -9.87
CA SER A 292 9.63 20.38 -10.10
C SER A 292 10.49 20.56 -8.85
N THR A 293 11.73 21.01 -9.02
CA THR A 293 12.60 21.44 -7.91
C THR A 293 12.00 22.60 -7.11
N ALA A 294 11.31 23.52 -7.79
CA ALA A 294 10.59 24.62 -7.13
C ALA A 294 9.42 24.10 -6.28
N GLY A 295 8.70 23.06 -6.75
CA GLY A 295 7.68 22.35 -5.98
C GLY A 295 8.27 21.73 -4.72
N ALA A 296 9.43 21.05 -4.83
CA ALA A 296 10.12 20.48 -3.67
C ALA A 296 10.55 21.54 -2.64
N LEU A 297 11.07 22.69 -3.09
CA LEU A 297 11.38 23.82 -2.20
C LEU A 297 10.12 24.35 -1.50
N ASN A 298 9.01 24.49 -2.23
CA ASN A 298 7.74 24.95 -1.67
C ASN A 298 7.19 23.96 -0.63
N ASN A 299 7.28 22.67 -0.91
CA ASN A 299 6.90 21.61 0.05
C ASN A 299 7.73 21.72 1.34
N MET A 300 9.04 21.90 1.21
CA MET A 300 9.95 22.03 2.35
C MET A 300 9.62 23.26 3.21
N ASP A 301 9.46 24.40 2.59
CA ASP A 301 9.23 25.67 3.29
C ASP A 301 7.83 25.72 3.94
N ALA A 302 6.83 25.01 3.37
CA ALA A 302 5.50 24.90 3.92
C ALA A 302 5.43 23.93 5.10
N GLU A 303 6.07 22.76 5.01
CA GLU A 303 5.91 21.68 5.99
C GLU A 303 6.92 21.74 7.13
N ILE A 304 8.19 22.05 6.86
CA ILE A 304 9.24 22.15 7.88
C ILE A 304 9.98 23.50 7.73
N PRO A 305 9.38 24.63 8.11
CA PRO A 305 10.02 25.95 8.00
C PRO A 305 11.16 26.18 9.03
N HIS A 306 11.30 25.30 10.02
CA HIS A 306 12.24 25.42 11.14
C HIS A 306 13.29 24.30 11.13
N TRP A 307 14.30 24.39 12.01
CA TRP A 307 15.34 23.39 12.24
C TRP A 307 15.18 22.65 13.59
N ASP A 308 13.97 22.56 14.11
CA ASP A 308 13.63 21.85 15.32
C ASP A 308 13.22 20.40 14.98
N PHE A 309 14.17 19.47 15.11
CA PHE A 309 13.99 18.06 14.81
C PHE A 309 12.96 17.41 15.74
N GLU A 310 13.05 17.69 17.06
CA GLU A 310 12.16 17.10 18.05
C GLU A 310 10.70 17.55 17.85
N LYS A 311 10.51 18.81 17.42
CA LYS A 311 9.18 19.31 17.06
C LYS A 311 8.60 18.53 15.89
N THR A 312 9.36 18.32 14.80
CA THR A 312 8.88 17.55 13.65
C THR A 312 8.59 16.10 14.04
N LYS A 313 9.50 15.45 14.80
CA LYS A 313 9.29 14.09 15.33
C LYS A 313 7.97 14.02 16.08
N LYS A 314 7.74 14.95 17.01
CA LYS A 314 6.51 14.97 17.78
C LYS A 314 5.27 15.18 16.91
N GLU A 315 5.29 16.11 15.97
CA GLU A 315 4.18 16.37 15.05
C GLU A 315 3.83 15.12 14.21
N THR A 316 4.84 14.37 13.77
CA THR A 316 4.66 13.11 13.03
C THR A 316 4.08 12.01 13.93
N GLN A 317 4.60 11.87 15.14
CA GLN A 317 4.08 10.93 16.12
C GLN A 317 2.64 11.26 16.54
N ASP A 318 2.31 12.55 16.68
CA ASP A 318 0.94 13.00 16.97
C ASP A 318 -0.02 12.66 15.79
N LYS A 319 0.41 12.79 14.53
CA LYS A 319 -0.37 12.32 13.37
C LYS A 319 -0.63 10.81 13.45
N TRP A 320 0.38 10.00 13.72
CA TRP A 320 0.23 8.56 13.90
C TRP A 320 -0.72 8.21 15.04
N ASN A 321 -0.54 8.83 16.19
CA ASN A 321 -1.39 8.57 17.34
C ASN A 321 -2.87 8.92 17.06
N ASN A 322 -3.11 9.97 16.29
CA ASN A 322 -4.44 10.37 15.83
C ASN A 322 -5.09 9.32 14.93
N GLU A 323 -4.36 8.81 13.94
CA GLU A 323 -4.87 7.79 13.03
C GLU A 323 -5.09 6.44 13.73
N LEU A 324 -4.18 6.02 14.59
CA LEU A 324 -4.29 4.79 15.38
C LEU A 324 -5.45 4.84 16.38
N SER A 325 -5.78 6.03 16.91
CA SER A 325 -6.89 6.23 17.84
C SER A 325 -8.28 6.02 17.21
N LYS A 326 -8.37 5.88 15.88
CA LYS A 326 -9.63 5.58 15.20
C LYS A 326 -10.22 4.22 15.59
N ILE A 327 -9.35 3.28 16.02
CA ILE A 327 -9.78 2.00 16.60
C ILE A 327 -9.06 1.80 17.93
N GLU A 328 -9.78 1.96 19.02
CA GLU A 328 -9.28 1.66 20.37
C GLU A 328 -9.55 0.19 20.70
N VAL A 329 -8.53 -0.58 21.11
CA VAL A 329 -8.69 -1.99 21.48
C VAL A 329 -8.13 -2.31 22.85
N GLU A 330 -8.78 -3.26 23.53
CA GLU A 330 -8.23 -4.00 24.66
C GLU A 330 -8.12 -5.49 24.24
N CYS A 331 -6.93 -6.04 24.43
CA CYS A 331 -6.65 -7.47 24.23
C CYS A 331 -6.39 -8.16 25.56
N ILE A 332 -6.42 -9.49 25.58
CA ILE A 332 -6.05 -10.28 26.77
C ILE A 332 -4.53 -10.20 26.97
N GLU A 333 -3.78 -10.40 25.91
CA GLU A 333 -2.32 -10.34 25.91
C GLU A 333 -1.83 -9.00 25.37
N LYS A 334 -0.68 -8.54 25.85
CA LYS A 334 -0.04 -7.32 25.36
C LYS A 334 0.46 -7.51 23.92
N GLU A 335 0.98 -8.68 23.61
CA GLU A 335 1.48 -9.06 22.29
C GLU A 335 0.38 -8.98 21.22
N ASP A 336 -0.85 -9.40 21.53
CA ASP A 336 -2.00 -9.28 20.62
C ASP A 336 -2.34 -7.80 20.34
N LYS A 337 -2.21 -6.94 21.35
CA LYS A 337 -2.42 -5.49 21.21
C LYS A 337 -1.33 -4.85 20.36
N GLU A 338 -0.07 -5.23 20.57
CA GLU A 338 1.07 -4.77 19.76
C GLU A 338 0.91 -5.23 18.30
N THR A 339 0.54 -6.48 18.06
CA THR A 339 0.26 -7.01 16.72
C THR A 339 -0.88 -6.24 16.06
N PHE A 340 -1.96 -5.95 16.79
CA PHE A 340 -3.10 -5.18 16.27
C PHE A 340 -2.71 -3.77 15.84
N TYR A 341 -2.02 -3.01 16.69
CA TYR A 341 -1.65 -1.63 16.34
C TYR A 341 -0.57 -1.58 15.28
N THR A 342 0.33 -2.56 15.23
CA THR A 342 1.30 -2.68 14.14
C THR A 342 0.61 -3.01 12.81
N ALA A 343 -0.36 -3.92 12.80
CA ALA A 343 -1.17 -4.18 11.61
C ALA A 343 -1.96 -2.93 11.18
N LEU A 344 -2.58 -2.22 12.12
CA LEU A 344 -3.28 -0.97 11.81
C LEU A 344 -2.33 0.11 11.25
N TYR A 345 -1.09 0.21 11.78
CA TYR A 345 -0.04 1.06 11.24
C TYR A 345 0.31 0.68 9.79
N HIS A 346 0.53 -0.60 9.49
CA HIS A 346 0.85 -1.08 8.15
C HIS A 346 -0.26 -0.74 7.14
N THR A 347 -1.54 -0.76 7.53
CA THR A 347 -2.65 -0.38 6.64
C THR A 347 -2.58 1.08 6.17
N MET A 348 -1.77 1.92 6.80
CA MET A 348 -1.67 3.36 6.50
C MET A 348 -0.31 3.77 5.90
N LEU A 349 0.50 2.78 5.48
CA LEU A 349 1.75 3.02 4.74
C LEU A 349 1.53 3.17 3.23
N GLY A 350 0.37 2.80 2.72
CA GLY A 350 -0.05 2.93 1.33
C GLY A 350 -1.57 2.86 1.17
N PRO A 351 -2.13 3.41 0.05
CA PRO A 351 -1.54 4.29 -0.96
C PRO A 351 -0.96 5.58 -0.40
N VAL A 352 0.02 6.18 -1.09
CA VAL A 352 0.73 7.38 -0.59
C VAL A 352 0.28 8.64 -1.31
N LEU A 353 0.40 9.77 -0.62
CA LEU A 353 0.20 11.11 -1.16
C LEU A 353 1.08 11.36 -2.40
N TYR A 354 0.49 11.93 -3.45
CA TYR A 354 1.19 12.22 -4.70
C TYR A 354 0.79 13.56 -5.30
N GLU A 355 0.98 14.62 -4.55
CA GLU A 355 0.82 16.00 -4.98
C GLU A 355 1.69 16.93 -4.14
N ASP A 356 2.08 18.08 -4.68
CA ASP A 356 2.73 19.15 -3.94
C ASP A 356 1.73 19.89 -3.04
N VAL A 357 2.23 20.69 -2.08
CA VAL A 357 1.36 21.46 -1.16
C VAL A 357 0.42 22.44 -1.86
N ASP A 358 0.70 22.79 -3.11
CA ASP A 358 -0.17 23.62 -3.93
C ASP A 358 -1.18 22.81 -4.77
N GLY A 359 -1.27 21.49 -4.56
CA GLY A 359 -2.20 20.57 -5.23
C GLY A 359 -1.76 20.15 -6.64
N LYS A 360 -0.56 20.50 -7.07
CA LYS A 360 -0.04 20.05 -8.38
C LYS A 360 0.54 18.65 -8.29
N TYR A 361 0.28 17.84 -9.32
CA TYR A 361 0.84 16.51 -9.47
C TYR A 361 1.10 16.16 -10.94
N LYS A 362 1.94 15.17 -11.18
CA LYS A 362 2.20 14.65 -12.52
C LYS A 362 1.20 13.54 -12.84
N GLY A 363 0.42 13.72 -13.91
CA GLY A 363 -0.55 12.74 -14.37
C GLY A 363 0.06 11.59 -15.16
N LEU A 364 -0.75 10.56 -15.44
CA LEU A 364 -0.36 9.40 -16.25
C LEU A 364 0.03 9.80 -17.69
N ASP A 365 -0.60 10.83 -18.24
CA ASP A 365 -0.28 11.47 -19.52
C ASP A 365 1.03 12.30 -19.51
N LYS A 366 1.72 12.31 -18.36
CA LYS A 366 2.97 13.06 -18.09
C LYS A 366 2.79 14.59 -18.05
N ASN A 367 1.57 15.10 -18.12
CA ASN A 367 1.26 16.49 -17.90
C ASN A 367 1.17 16.82 -16.40
N ILE A 368 1.25 18.10 -16.06
CA ILE A 368 1.00 18.59 -14.71
C ILE A 368 -0.49 18.93 -14.58
N HIS A 369 -1.10 18.34 -13.58
CA HIS A 369 -2.49 18.54 -13.22
C HIS A 369 -2.62 19.21 -11.85
N MET A 370 -3.85 19.62 -11.53
CA MET A 370 -4.25 20.18 -10.23
C MET A 370 -5.33 19.30 -9.61
N SER A 371 -5.13 18.83 -8.40
CA SER A 371 -6.13 18.09 -7.64
C SER A 371 -7.19 19.04 -7.08
N THR A 372 -8.25 19.29 -7.85
CA THR A 372 -9.31 20.20 -7.44
C THR A 372 -10.42 19.46 -6.71
N GLY A 373 -10.56 19.72 -5.40
CA GLY A 373 -11.59 19.10 -4.57
C GLY A 373 -11.30 17.66 -4.14
N PHE A 374 -10.06 17.23 -4.21
CA PHE A 374 -9.58 15.97 -3.66
C PHE A 374 -8.06 16.03 -3.44
N THR A 375 -7.53 15.13 -2.65
CA THR A 375 -6.08 14.89 -2.49
C THR A 375 -5.68 13.73 -3.40
N ASN A 376 -4.61 13.91 -4.21
CA ASN A 376 -4.19 12.88 -5.14
C ASN A 376 -3.24 11.88 -4.49
N TYR A 377 -3.51 10.58 -4.74
CA TYR A 377 -2.75 9.44 -4.23
C TYR A 377 -2.14 8.60 -5.35
N THR A 378 -1.12 7.81 -5.00
CA THR A 378 -0.46 6.84 -5.88
C THR A 378 -0.12 5.56 -5.10
N ILE A 379 0.40 4.55 -5.79
CA ILE A 379 0.70 3.21 -5.30
C ILE A 379 -0.62 2.47 -5.02
N PHE A 380 -1.26 2.10 -6.13
CA PHE A 380 -2.50 1.33 -6.11
C PHE A 380 -2.23 -0.13 -6.49
N SER A 381 -2.05 -0.99 -5.50
CA SER A 381 -1.95 -2.44 -5.62
C SER A 381 -3.35 -3.04 -5.49
N LEU A 382 -4.18 -2.88 -6.54
CA LEU A 382 -5.63 -3.09 -6.38
C LEU A 382 -6.06 -4.55 -6.35
N TRP A 383 -5.28 -5.47 -6.93
CA TRP A 383 -5.54 -6.91 -6.82
C TRP A 383 -5.51 -7.40 -5.37
N ASP A 384 -4.68 -6.76 -4.55
CA ASP A 384 -4.53 -7.05 -3.13
C ASP A 384 -5.53 -6.26 -2.29
N THR A 385 -5.45 -4.94 -2.37
CA THR A 385 -6.03 -4.00 -1.41
C THR A 385 -7.55 -3.86 -1.47
N TYR A 386 -8.20 -4.25 -2.59
CA TYR A 386 -9.66 -4.23 -2.69
C TYR A 386 -10.34 -5.18 -1.70
N ARG A 387 -9.62 -6.25 -1.24
CA ARG A 387 -10.18 -7.36 -0.47
C ARG A 387 -10.52 -6.98 0.98
N ALA A 388 -9.63 -6.24 1.65
CA ALA A 388 -9.86 -5.77 3.02
C ALA A 388 -9.41 -4.34 3.27
N LEU A 389 -8.31 -3.86 2.67
CA LEU A 389 -7.77 -2.53 2.97
C LEU A 389 -8.76 -1.41 2.63
N HIS A 390 -9.25 -1.34 1.39
CA HIS A 390 -10.25 -0.34 1.00
C HIS A 390 -11.60 -0.52 1.72
N PRO A 391 -12.11 -1.75 1.97
CA PRO A 391 -13.24 -1.97 2.87
C PRO A 391 -13.03 -1.46 4.30
N LEU A 392 -11.81 -1.55 4.86
CA LEU A 392 -11.47 -0.96 6.15
C LEU A 392 -11.51 0.56 6.08
N PHE A 393 -10.98 1.15 5.00
CA PHE A 393 -11.02 2.59 4.77
C PHE A 393 -12.46 3.13 4.63
N ASN A 394 -13.39 2.35 4.10
CA ASN A 394 -14.81 2.69 4.09
C ASN A 394 -15.44 2.76 5.50
N ILE A 395 -14.71 2.33 6.55
CA ILE A 395 -15.14 2.46 7.95
C ILE A 395 -14.40 3.60 8.65
N ILE A 396 -13.05 3.67 8.52
CA ILE A 396 -12.21 4.55 9.34
C ILE A 396 -11.50 5.68 8.59
N GLN A 397 -11.56 5.70 7.24
CA GLN A 397 -10.87 6.65 6.36
C GLN A 397 -11.78 7.07 5.20
N THR A 398 -13.06 7.35 5.45
CA THR A 398 -14.07 7.55 4.39
C THR A 398 -13.76 8.73 3.49
N GLU A 399 -13.27 9.86 4.05
CA GLU A 399 -12.84 11.03 3.29
C GLU A 399 -11.64 10.70 2.41
N ARG A 400 -10.63 10.01 2.98
CA ARG A 400 -9.41 9.66 2.25
C ARG A 400 -9.67 8.61 1.17
N ASN A 401 -10.51 7.60 1.44
CA ASN A 401 -10.87 6.60 0.42
C ASN A 401 -11.65 7.22 -0.75
N ASN A 402 -12.50 8.21 -0.48
CA ASN A 402 -13.14 9.02 -1.51
C ASN A 402 -12.12 9.74 -2.41
N ASP A 403 -11.08 10.33 -1.83
CA ASP A 403 -10.01 11.01 -2.57
C ASP A 403 -9.16 10.01 -3.37
N MET A 404 -8.92 8.80 -2.84
CA MET A 404 -8.27 7.70 -3.57
C MET A 404 -9.12 7.28 -4.78
N ILE A 405 -10.44 7.18 -4.66
CA ILE A 405 -11.33 6.89 -5.79
C ILE A 405 -11.29 8.02 -6.83
N LYS A 406 -11.31 9.28 -6.40
CA LYS A 406 -11.15 10.43 -7.33
C LYS A 406 -9.79 10.39 -8.03
N SER A 407 -8.73 9.95 -7.34
CA SER A 407 -7.41 9.72 -7.96
C SER A 407 -7.43 8.61 -9.02
N MET A 408 -8.18 7.52 -8.77
CA MET A 408 -8.37 6.44 -9.74
C MET A 408 -9.16 6.91 -10.98
N LEU A 409 -10.17 7.77 -10.80
CA LEU A 409 -10.93 8.37 -11.91
C LEU A 409 -10.06 9.34 -12.72
N ALA A 410 -9.28 10.19 -12.04
CA ALA A 410 -8.31 11.07 -12.71
C ALA A 410 -7.26 10.26 -13.49
N HIS A 411 -6.78 9.14 -12.95
CA HIS A 411 -5.89 8.22 -13.66
C HIS A 411 -6.52 7.68 -14.94
N GLN A 412 -7.80 7.28 -14.92
CA GLN A 412 -8.53 6.79 -16.08
C GLN A 412 -8.63 7.85 -17.18
N ASP A 413 -8.96 9.09 -16.83
CA ASP A 413 -9.03 10.22 -17.77
C ASP A 413 -7.67 10.56 -18.40
N GLN A 414 -6.59 10.42 -17.65
CA GLN A 414 -5.20 10.69 -18.08
C GLN A 414 -4.57 9.49 -18.78
N SER A 415 -5.20 8.32 -18.73
CA SER A 415 -4.70 7.11 -19.38
C SER A 415 -5.03 7.12 -20.87
N VAL A 416 -4.04 6.92 -21.73
CA VAL A 416 -4.25 6.70 -23.17
C VAL A 416 -5.09 5.46 -23.47
N HIS A 417 -5.23 4.57 -22.51
CA HIS A 417 -6.02 3.33 -22.59
C HIS A 417 -7.47 3.52 -22.14
N GLY A 418 -7.78 4.63 -21.48
CA GLY A 418 -9.08 4.88 -20.89
C GLY A 418 -9.48 3.85 -19.82
N MET A 419 -8.48 3.33 -19.09
CA MET A 419 -8.64 2.32 -18.05
C MET A 419 -8.43 2.92 -16.67
N LEU A 420 -9.24 2.45 -15.72
CA LEU A 420 -8.94 2.59 -14.30
C LEU A 420 -7.62 1.88 -13.96
N PRO A 421 -6.92 2.28 -12.87
CA PRO A 421 -5.66 1.65 -12.50
C PRO A 421 -5.83 0.15 -12.19
N ILE A 422 -4.81 -0.63 -12.57
CA ILE A 422 -4.64 -2.04 -12.21
C ILE A 422 -3.58 -2.11 -11.09
N TRP A 423 -2.34 -1.73 -11.43
CA TRP A 423 -1.25 -1.51 -10.49
C TRP A 423 -0.45 -0.28 -10.90
N SER A 424 -0.76 0.86 -10.35
CA SER A 424 -0.13 2.11 -10.76
C SER A 424 0.68 2.76 -9.64
N HIS A 425 1.82 3.36 -10.01
CA HIS A 425 2.63 4.15 -9.10
C HIS A 425 3.42 5.24 -9.85
N TYR A 426 3.56 6.39 -9.20
CA TYR A 426 4.33 7.54 -9.71
C TYR A 426 4.03 7.87 -11.17
N ALA A 427 2.76 8.05 -11.50
CA ALA A 427 2.25 8.35 -12.84
C ALA A 427 2.63 7.30 -13.90
N ASN A 428 2.72 6.04 -13.54
CA ASN A 428 2.91 4.91 -14.43
C ASN A 428 1.92 3.81 -14.09
N GLU A 429 1.40 3.16 -15.13
CA GLU A 429 0.65 1.92 -15.02
C GLU A 429 1.55 0.77 -15.46
N ASN A 430 1.69 -0.25 -14.64
CA ASN A 430 2.53 -1.41 -14.97
C ASN A 430 1.72 -2.68 -15.28
N TRP A 431 0.39 -2.66 -15.01
CA TRP A 431 -0.54 -3.77 -15.24
C TRP A 431 -0.12 -5.08 -14.57
N CYS A 432 0.52 -4.96 -13.40
CA CYS A 432 0.86 -6.12 -12.60
C CYS A 432 -0.42 -6.73 -12.04
N MET A 433 -0.41 -8.04 -11.97
CA MET A 433 -1.51 -8.90 -11.61
C MET A 433 -2.69 -8.85 -12.60
N ILE A 434 -3.87 -9.28 -12.20
CA ILE A 434 -5.02 -9.53 -13.06
C ILE A 434 -6.29 -8.85 -12.53
N GLY A 435 -7.36 -8.89 -13.29
CA GLY A 435 -8.62 -8.26 -12.91
C GLY A 435 -8.60 -6.74 -13.15
N TYR A 436 -9.71 -6.07 -12.83
CA TYR A 436 -9.85 -4.61 -12.86
C TYR A 436 -10.50 -4.12 -11.56
N HIS A 437 -9.75 -4.30 -10.44
CA HIS A 437 -10.28 -4.20 -9.08
C HIS A 437 -10.52 -2.78 -8.57
N ALA A 438 -10.10 -1.72 -9.28
CA ALA A 438 -10.61 -0.38 -9.04
C ALA A 438 -12.14 -0.35 -9.06
N THR A 439 -12.74 -1.18 -9.96
CA THR A 439 -14.20 -1.39 -10.02
C THR A 439 -14.76 -1.94 -8.71
N SER A 440 -14.03 -2.84 -8.05
CA SER A 440 -14.44 -3.44 -6.77
C SER A 440 -14.40 -2.40 -5.65
N VAL A 441 -13.36 -1.56 -5.61
CA VAL A 441 -13.23 -0.45 -4.64
C VAL A 441 -14.37 0.55 -4.81
N ILE A 442 -14.67 0.95 -6.05
CA ILE A 442 -15.76 1.88 -6.38
C ILE A 442 -17.12 1.26 -6.00
N ALA A 443 -17.35 -0.01 -6.34
CA ALA A 443 -18.59 -0.71 -6.00
C ALA A 443 -18.80 -0.80 -4.49
N ASP A 444 -17.73 -1.08 -3.74
CA ASP A 444 -17.76 -1.19 -2.29
C ASP A 444 -18.10 0.16 -1.62
N ALA A 445 -17.48 1.25 -2.09
CA ALA A 445 -17.80 2.60 -1.61
C ALA A 445 -19.26 3.00 -1.92
N ILE A 446 -19.74 2.73 -3.14
CA ILE A 446 -21.13 3.04 -3.54
C ILE A 446 -22.13 2.24 -2.72
N SER A 447 -21.92 0.93 -2.52
CA SER A 447 -22.81 0.05 -1.76
C SER A 447 -22.90 0.43 -0.28
N LYS A 448 -21.90 1.14 0.23
CA LYS A 448 -21.76 1.60 1.62
C LYS A 448 -22.10 3.07 1.80
N ASP A 449 -22.51 3.74 0.72
CA ASP A 449 -22.81 5.19 0.66
C ASP A 449 -21.63 6.05 1.16
N VAL A 450 -20.42 5.68 0.75
CA VAL A 450 -19.17 6.37 1.07
C VAL A 450 -18.71 7.20 -0.13
N GLY A 451 -18.38 8.48 0.12
CA GLY A 451 -17.79 9.39 -0.86
C GLY A 451 -18.82 10.25 -1.61
N ASP A 452 -18.29 11.33 -2.20
CA ASP A 452 -19.03 12.33 -2.98
C ASP A 452 -18.61 12.38 -4.45
N PHE A 453 -17.81 11.41 -4.91
CA PHE A 453 -17.39 11.29 -6.31
C PHE A 453 -18.59 11.08 -7.24
N ASN A 454 -18.44 11.45 -8.52
CA ASN A 454 -19.49 11.31 -9.52
C ASN A 454 -19.74 9.82 -9.84
N LYS A 455 -20.82 9.26 -9.30
CA LYS A 455 -21.17 7.83 -9.44
C LYS A 455 -21.48 7.44 -10.91
N LEU A 456 -21.96 8.35 -11.76
CA LEU A 456 -22.20 8.08 -13.19
C LEU A 456 -20.90 8.00 -13.96
N GLU A 457 -20.00 8.94 -13.75
CA GLU A 457 -18.64 8.93 -14.30
C GLU A 457 -17.87 7.67 -13.88
N ALA A 458 -17.97 7.29 -12.60
CA ALA A 458 -17.38 6.08 -12.08
C ALA A 458 -17.93 4.80 -12.76
N LEU A 459 -19.25 4.74 -13.01
CA LEU A 459 -19.83 3.63 -13.76
C LEU A 459 -19.30 3.58 -15.20
N ASP A 460 -19.22 4.72 -15.89
CA ASP A 460 -18.69 4.80 -17.26
C ASP A 460 -17.22 4.40 -17.31
N ALA A 461 -16.40 4.79 -16.34
CA ALA A 461 -15.00 4.39 -16.20
C ALA A 461 -14.85 2.87 -15.99
N CYS A 462 -15.69 2.26 -15.13
CA CYS A 462 -15.72 0.81 -14.92
C CYS A 462 -16.13 0.06 -16.19
N ILE A 463 -17.15 0.53 -16.91
CA ILE A 463 -17.59 -0.06 -18.19
C ILE A 463 -16.47 0.06 -19.24
N SER A 464 -15.84 1.23 -19.36
CA SER A 464 -14.72 1.45 -20.28
C SER A 464 -13.61 0.44 -20.00
N THR A 465 -13.15 0.32 -18.76
CA THR A 465 -12.10 -0.60 -18.33
C THR A 465 -12.43 -2.05 -18.66
N SER A 466 -13.66 -2.51 -18.41
CA SER A 466 -14.11 -3.89 -18.66
C SER A 466 -14.26 -4.24 -20.17
N ASN A 467 -14.01 -3.29 -21.06
CA ASN A 467 -14.17 -3.44 -22.50
C ASN A 467 -12.90 -3.22 -23.33
N VAL A 468 -11.76 -2.98 -22.70
CA VAL A 468 -10.47 -2.80 -23.40
C VAL A 468 -10.01 -4.12 -23.99
N SER A 469 -10.20 -4.29 -25.30
CA SER A 469 -10.13 -5.59 -26.02
C SER A 469 -8.76 -6.29 -25.95
N TYR A 470 -7.68 -5.52 -25.82
CA TYR A 470 -6.30 -6.05 -25.76
C TYR A 470 -5.83 -6.37 -24.33
N PHE A 471 -6.65 -6.07 -23.30
CA PHE A 471 -6.29 -6.36 -21.92
C PHE A 471 -6.63 -7.82 -21.59
N ASP A 472 -5.63 -8.61 -21.24
CA ASP A 472 -5.69 -9.93 -20.57
C ASP A 472 -6.72 -10.95 -21.11
N GLY A 473 -7.04 -10.88 -22.39
CA GLY A 473 -7.99 -11.80 -23.02
C GLY A 473 -9.47 -11.44 -22.81
N ILE A 474 -9.78 -10.20 -22.38
CA ILE A 474 -11.16 -9.71 -22.21
C ILE A 474 -12.02 -9.90 -23.46
N GLU A 475 -11.48 -9.73 -24.68
CA GLU A 475 -12.23 -9.94 -25.91
C GLU A 475 -12.76 -11.37 -26.00
N SER A 476 -11.90 -12.36 -25.79
CA SER A 476 -12.31 -13.78 -25.76
C SER A 476 -13.24 -14.09 -24.60
N TYR A 477 -13.03 -13.49 -23.44
CA TYR A 477 -13.91 -13.64 -22.27
C TYR A 477 -15.34 -13.15 -22.59
N LYS A 478 -15.49 -12.03 -23.28
CA LYS A 478 -16.81 -11.48 -23.69
C LYS A 478 -17.50 -12.37 -24.73
N GLU A 479 -16.74 -12.92 -25.67
CA GLU A 479 -17.29 -13.76 -26.73
C GLU A 479 -17.65 -15.16 -26.27
N LYS A 480 -16.78 -15.82 -25.50
CA LYS A 480 -16.86 -17.24 -25.16
C LYS A 480 -17.39 -17.50 -23.75
N GLY A 481 -17.42 -16.47 -22.91
CA GLY A 481 -17.73 -16.61 -21.49
C GLY A 481 -16.57 -17.19 -20.66
N TYR A 482 -15.35 -17.17 -21.16
CA TYR A 482 -14.13 -17.52 -20.43
C TYR A 482 -12.91 -17.02 -21.20
N VAL A 483 -11.78 -16.87 -20.50
CA VAL A 483 -10.47 -16.63 -21.11
C VAL A 483 -9.88 -17.97 -21.54
N PRO A 484 -9.55 -18.21 -22.81
CA PRO A 484 -8.87 -19.44 -23.23
C PRO A 484 -7.40 -19.43 -22.82
N GLU A 485 -6.89 -20.56 -22.32
CA GLU A 485 -5.49 -20.67 -21.85
C GLU A 485 -4.45 -20.52 -22.96
N ASP A 486 -4.80 -20.89 -24.20
CA ASP A 486 -3.97 -20.72 -25.39
C ASP A 486 -4.08 -19.32 -26.02
N VAL A 487 -4.87 -18.42 -25.45
CA VAL A 487 -4.95 -16.98 -25.79
C VAL A 487 -4.25 -16.13 -24.74
N SER A 488 -4.52 -16.40 -23.47
CA SER A 488 -3.91 -15.69 -22.35
C SER A 488 -3.75 -16.65 -21.17
N SER A 489 -2.52 -16.80 -20.68
CA SER A 489 -2.19 -17.66 -19.54
C SER A 489 -2.92 -17.23 -18.26
N SER A 490 -2.89 -18.07 -17.23
CA SER A 490 -3.62 -17.84 -15.96
C SER A 490 -5.13 -17.65 -16.18
N SER A 491 -5.65 -18.33 -17.18
CA SER A 491 -6.99 -18.11 -17.76
C SER A 491 -8.13 -18.36 -16.79
N VAL A 492 -7.94 -19.31 -15.86
CA VAL A 492 -8.93 -19.60 -14.82
C VAL A 492 -9.02 -18.44 -13.85
N SER A 493 -7.87 -18.02 -13.29
CA SER A 493 -7.82 -16.86 -12.39
C SER A 493 -8.45 -15.63 -13.03
N LYS A 494 -8.06 -15.29 -14.28
CA LYS A 494 -8.63 -14.16 -15.03
C LYS A 494 -10.14 -14.25 -15.22
N THR A 495 -10.66 -15.43 -15.55
CA THR A 495 -12.11 -15.62 -15.73
C THR A 495 -12.87 -15.46 -14.42
N LEU A 496 -12.34 -15.98 -13.31
CA LEU A 496 -12.95 -15.85 -11.99
C LEU A 496 -12.97 -14.38 -11.55
N GLU A 497 -11.85 -13.68 -11.68
CA GLU A 497 -11.69 -12.27 -11.29
C GLU A 497 -12.57 -11.35 -12.15
N PHE A 498 -12.59 -11.53 -13.48
CA PHE A 498 -13.48 -10.77 -14.35
C PHE A 498 -14.96 -11.01 -14.05
N SER A 499 -15.35 -12.25 -13.69
CA SER A 499 -16.72 -12.56 -13.29
C SER A 499 -17.13 -11.78 -12.03
N TYR A 500 -16.25 -11.66 -11.06
CA TYR A 500 -16.48 -10.86 -9.88
C TYR A 500 -16.48 -9.36 -10.19
N ASN A 501 -15.53 -8.85 -10.98
CA ASN A 501 -15.50 -7.43 -11.35
C ASN A 501 -16.77 -7.03 -12.14
N ASP A 502 -17.27 -7.90 -13.04
CA ASP A 502 -18.52 -7.69 -13.74
C ASP A 502 -19.73 -7.65 -12.79
N TRP A 503 -19.72 -8.49 -11.74
CA TRP A 503 -20.73 -8.42 -10.70
C TRP A 503 -20.68 -7.05 -9.97
N CYS A 504 -19.50 -6.51 -9.71
CA CYS A 504 -19.33 -5.18 -9.12
C CYS A 504 -19.95 -4.10 -10.01
N ILE A 505 -19.71 -4.13 -11.33
CA ILE A 505 -20.35 -3.19 -12.28
C ILE A 505 -21.87 -3.32 -12.23
N ALA A 506 -22.38 -4.56 -12.13
CA ALA A 506 -23.80 -4.79 -11.99
C ALA A 506 -24.38 -4.16 -10.70
N GLN A 507 -23.66 -4.21 -9.57
CA GLN A 507 -24.10 -3.55 -8.33
C GLN A 507 -24.11 -2.02 -8.48
N ILE A 508 -23.04 -1.43 -9.01
CA ILE A 508 -22.98 0.03 -9.29
C ILE A 508 -24.17 0.45 -10.17
N SER A 509 -24.39 -0.27 -11.27
CA SER A 509 -25.47 0.06 -12.21
C SER A 509 -26.86 -0.12 -11.62
N LYS A 510 -27.05 -1.06 -10.69
CA LYS A 510 -28.28 -1.29 -9.97
C LYS A 510 -28.61 -0.11 -9.04
N GLU A 511 -27.63 0.38 -8.27
CA GLU A 511 -27.77 1.57 -7.44
C GLU A 511 -28.12 2.82 -8.25
N LEU A 512 -27.62 2.91 -9.48
CA LEU A 512 -27.92 4.01 -10.42
C LEU A 512 -29.19 3.76 -11.27
N ASN A 513 -29.96 2.71 -11.00
CA ASN A 513 -31.19 2.33 -11.73
C ASN A 513 -30.99 2.11 -13.25
N ASN A 514 -29.79 1.68 -13.69
CA ASN A 514 -29.48 1.36 -15.08
C ASN A 514 -29.73 -0.13 -15.37
N SER A 515 -31.00 -0.51 -15.53
CA SER A 515 -31.43 -1.89 -15.67
C SER A 515 -30.82 -2.63 -16.89
N ARG A 516 -30.45 -1.93 -17.98
CA ARG A 516 -29.82 -2.52 -19.14
C ARG A 516 -28.40 -3.00 -18.80
N VAL A 517 -27.58 -2.15 -18.24
CA VAL A 517 -26.21 -2.47 -17.81
C VAL A 517 -26.25 -3.54 -16.72
N THR A 518 -27.13 -3.40 -15.72
CA THR A 518 -27.32 -4.40 -14.67
C THR A 518 -27.54 -5.81 -15.25
N LYS A 519 -28.46 -5.95 -16.18
CA LYS A 519 -28.78 -7.27 -16.80
C LYS A 519 -27.61 -7.84 -17.59
N GLU A 520 -26.91 -7.00 -18.33
CA GLU A 520 -25.73 -7.41 -19.11
C GLU A 520 -24.62 -7.94 -18.20
N TYR A 521 -24.25 -7.18 -17.19
CA TYR A 521 -23.12 -7.51 -16.31
C TYR A 521 -23.46 -8.63 -15.32
N LEU A 522 -24.71 -8.76 -14.86
CA LEU A 522 -25.14 -9.96 -14.13
C LEU A 522 -24.99 -11.24 -14.95
N LYS A 523 -25.26 -11.19 -16.26
CA LYS A 523 -25.04 -12.33 -17.12
C LYS A 523 -23.55 -12.67 -17.24
N ARG A 524 -22.68 -11.66 -17.41
CA ARG A 524 -21.23 -11.84 -17.50
C ARG A 524 -20.64 -12.37 -16.20
N SER A 525 -21.17 -11.96 -15.04
CA SER A 525 -20.72 -12.41 -13.73
C SER A 525 -20.92 -13.91 -13.48
N GLU A 526 -21.73 -14.60 -14.30
CA GLU A 526 -21.91 -16.04 -14.22
C GLU A 526 -20.89 -16.84 -15.04
N ASN A 527 -19.98 -16.20 -15.72
CA ASN A 527 -19.03 -16.84 -16.65
C ASN A 527 -18.08 -17.83 -15.96
N PHE A 528 -17.81 -17.68 -14.65
CA PHE A 528 -17.02 -18.65 -13.87
C PHE A 528 -17.54 -20.07 -13.99
N ARG A 529 -18.87 -20.28 -14.21
CA ARG A 529 -19.50 -21.58 -14.34
C ARG A 529 -18.96 -22.38 -15.55
N ASN A 530 -18.47 -21.69 -16.57
CA ASN A 530 -17.96 -22.33 -17.79
C ASN A 530 -16.65 -23.09 -17.55
N LEU A 531 -15.95 -22.80 -16.45
CA LEU A 531 -14.67 -23.42 -16.10
C LEU A 531 -14.78 -24.54 -15.08
N TYR A 532 -15.97 -24.82 -14.52
CA TYR A 532 -16.12 -25.90 -13.56
C TYR A 532 -16.23 -27.27 -14.27
N ASP A 533 -15.21 -28.11 -14.13
CA ASP A 533 -15.22 -29.49 -14.60
C ASP A 533 -15.90 -30.39 -13.56
N LYS A 534 -17.15 -30.78 -13.84
CA LYS A 534 -17.97 -31.60 -12.94
C LYS A 534 -17.37 -32.99 -12.68
N ASN A 535 -16.58 -33.52 -13.62
CA ASN A 535 -15.99 -34.86 -13.48
C ASN A 535 -14.82 -34.85 -12.51
N LEU A 536 -14.02 -33.75 -12.52
CA LEU A 536 -12.87 -33.59 -11.64
C LEU A 536 -13.23 -32.87 -10.32
N GLY A 537 -14.29 -32.06 -10.31
CA GLY A 537 -14.69 -31.27 -9.15
C GLY A 537 -13.83 -30.02 -8.92
N PHE A 538 -13.21 -29.46 -9.98
CA PHE A 538 -12.35 -28.29 -9.92
C PHE A 538 -12.66 -27.29 -11.03
N MET A 539 -12.29 -26.04 -10.84
CA MET A 539 -12.11 -25.07 -11.92
C MET A 539 -10.92 -25.51 -12.75
N ARG A 540 -11.07 -25.55 -14.09
CA ARG A 540 -10.07 -26.08 -15.02
C ARG A 540 -9.96 -25.19 -16.25
N PRO A 541 -8.77 -24.97 -16.81
CA PRO A 541 -8.60 -24.16 -18.01
C PRO A 541 -9.16 -24.82 -19.26
N LYS A 542 -9.74 -24.00 -20.12
CA LYS A 542 -10.20 -24.38 -21.47
C LYS A 542 -9.37 -23.72 -22.56
N LEU A 543 -9.28 -24.36 -23.69
CA LEU A 543 -8.67 -23.86 -24.91
C LEU A 543 -9.68 -23.09 -25.77
N LYS A 544 -9.20 -22.34 -26.76
CA LYS A 544 -10.03 -21.54 -27.67
C LYS A 544 -11.08 -22.36 -28.43
N ASN A 545 -10.81 -23.64 -28.69
CA ASN A 545 -11.74 -24.58 -29.35
C ASN A 545 -12.82 -25.13 -28.40
N GLY A 546 -12.75 -24.82 -27.10
CA GLY A 546 -13.70 -25.29 -26.10
C GLY A 546 -13.29 -26.55 -25.35
N ASP A 547 -12.21 -27.21 -25.76
CA ASP A 547 -11.70 -28.40 -25.08
C ASP A 547 -11.04 -28.04 -23.75
N TRP A 548 -11.10 -28.99 -22.80
CA TRP A 548 -10.33 -28.88 -21.58
C TRP A 548 -8.83 -29.02 -21.83
N LYS A 549 -8.02 -28.14 -21.21
CA LYS A 549 -6.55 -28.27 -21.24
C LYS A 549 -6.12 -29.62 -20.63
N THR A 550 -5.21 -30.30 -21.29
CA THR A 550 -4.66 -31.59 -20.85
C THR A 550 -3.15 -31.62 -21.15
N PRO A 551 -2.29 -32.10 -20.22
CA PRO A 551 -2.64 -32.61 -18.87
C PRO A 551 -3.10 -31.52 -17.90
N PHE A 552 -3.80 -31.89 -16.83
CA PHE A 552 -4.22 -31.01 -15.75
C PHE A 552 -3.94 -31.68 -14.40
N ASP A 553 -3.15 -31.01 -13.58
CA ASP A 553 -2.91 -31.38 -12.18
C ASP A 553 -3.47 -30.27 -11.27
N PRO A 554 -4.46 -30.55 -10.42
CA PRO A 554 -5.08 -29.55 -9.56
C PRO A 554 -4.15 -29.03 -8.43
N MET A 555 -3.00 -29.67 -8.18
CA MET A 555 -2.02 -29.27 -7.18
C MET A 555 -0.91 -28.38 -7.77
N ASP A 556 -0.66 -28.46 -9.09
CA ASP A 556 0.42 -27.74 -9.74
C ASP A 556 0.08 -26.24 -9.85
N THR A 557 1.04 -25.41 -9.50
CA THR A 557 0.95 -23.94 -9.58
C THR A 557 1.42 -23.38 -10.90
N HIS A 558 2.01 -24.21 -11.80
CA HIS A 558 2.58 -23.76 -13.06
C HIS A 558 1.76 -24.20 -14.27
N GLY A 559 1.36 -23.22 -15.08
CA GLY A 559 0.72 -23.49 -16.34
C GLY A 559 -0.62 -24.24 -16.26
N GLN A 560 -1.30 -24.25 -15.11
CA GLN A 560 -2.59 -24.91 -14.91
C GLN A 560 -3.77 -23.92 -14.94
N GLY A 561 -3.56 -22.71 -15.45
CA GLY A 561 -4.59 -21.69 -15.58
C GLY A 561 -4.72 -20.76 -14.36
N PHE A 562 -3.84 -20.88 -13.41
CA PHE A 562 -3.83 -20.05 -12.19
C PHE A 562 -2.57 -19.19 -12.13
N ILE A 563 -2.71 -18.00 -11.54
CA ILE A 563 -1.59 -17.15 -11.14
C ILE A 563 -1.42 -17.30 -9.63
N GLU A 564 -0.19 -17.49 -9.15
CA GLU A 564 0.15 -17.58 -7.74
C GLU A 564 -0.78 -18.48 -6.92
N GLY A 565 -1.09 -19.65 -7.47
CA GLY A 565 -1.99 -20.60 -6.82
C GLY A 565 -2.32 -21.80 -7.69
N ASN A 566 -3.26 -22.60 -7.22
CA ASN A 566 -3.69 -23.83 -7.88
C ASN A 566 -5.21 -24.03 -7.81
N ALA A 567 -5.72 -25.14 -8.37
CA ALA A 567 -7.15 -25.36 -8.42
C ALA A 567 -7.81 -25.60 -7.05
N TRP A 568 -7.03 -25.95 -6.02
CA TRP A 568 -7.54 -26.15 -4.66
C TRP A 568 -7.79 -24.83 -3.94
N ASN A 569 -6.83 -23.91 -3.95
CA ASN A 569 -6.92 -22.64 -3.24
C ASN A 569 -7.59 -21.56 -4.11
N TYR A 570 -7.06 -21.24 -5.29
CA TYR A 570 -7.62 -20.19 -6.14
C TYR A 570 -8.97 -20.57 -6.79
N GLY A 571 -9.21 -21.86 -7.04
CA GLY A 571 -10.47 -22.35 -7.63
C GLY A 571 -11.72 -22.09 -6.79
N LEU A 572 -11.57 -21.61 -5.54
CA LEU A 572 -12.66 -21.19 -4.64
C LEU A 572 -12.98 -19.68 -4.73
N TYR A 573 -12.31 -18.95 -5.60
CA TYR A 573 -12.51 -17.51 -5.75
C TYR A 573 -13.80 -17.19 -6.55
N VAL A 574 -14.95 -17.26 -5.90
CA VAL A 574 -16.26 -16.83 -6.40
C VAL A 574 -17.04 -16.10 -5.29
N PRO A 575 -16.48 -14.98 -4.75
CA PRO A 575 -17.04 -14.35 -3.56
C PRO A 575 -18.46 -13.78 -3.76
N HIS A 576 -18.80 -13.41 -4.99
CA HIS A 576 -20.09 -12.82 -5.37
C HIS A 576 -21.24 -13.81 -5.56
N GLN A 577 -20.97 -15.11 -5.65
CA GLN A 577 -21.97 -16.17 -5.86
C GLN A 577 -21.64 -17.46 -5.10
N ILE A 578 -21.35 -17.36 -3.79
CA ILE A 578 -20.93 -18.49 -2.95
C ILE A 578 -21.99 -19.60 -2.95
N ASP A 579 -23.28 -19.28 -2.81
CA ASP A 579 -24.35 -20.28 -2.83
C ASP A 579 -24.41 -21.06 -4.15
N THR A 580 -24.18 -20.37 -5.26
CA THR A 580 -24.08 -20.99 -6.57
C THR A 580 -22.87 -21.93 -6.67
N MET A 581 -21.71 -21.49 -6.18
CA MET A 581 -20.51 -22.32 -6.12
C MET A 581 -20.75 -23.58 -5.30
N ILE A 582 -21.36 -23.45 -4.13
CA ILE A 582 -21.75 -24.59 -3.27
C ILE A 582 -22.66 -25.57 -4.02
N GLN A 583 -23.67 -25.05 -4.73
CA GLN A 583 -24.60 -25.89 -5.50
C GLN A 583 -23.88 -26.69 -6.61
N ILE A 584 -23.04 -26.05 -7.42
CA ILE A 584 -22.32 -26.72 -8.50
C ILE A 584 -21.28 -27.72 -8.00
N MET A 585 -20.73 -27.49 -6.79
CA MET A 585 -19.79 -28.40 -6.11
C MET A 585 -20.48 -29.55 -5.36
N GLY A 586 -21.80 -29.62 -5.37
CA GLY A 586 -22.56 -30.77 -4.83
C GLY A 586 -23.18 -30.57 -3.47
N GLY A 587 -23.36 -29.31 -3.03
CA GLY A 587 -24.06 -28.93 -1.82
C GLY A 587 -23.17 -28.70 -0.60
N LYS A 588 -23.77 -28.21 0.48
CA LYS A 588 -23.10 -27.70 1.69
C LYS A 588 -22.14 -28.70 2.33
N ASP A 589 -22.55 -29.95 2.50
CA ASP A 589 -21.73 -30.96 3.18
C ASP A 589 -20.50 -31.35 2.36
N ARG A 590 -20.64 -31.46 1.01
CA ARG A 590 -19.51 -31.76 0.12
C ARG A 590 -18.54 -30.56 0.06
N PHE A 591 -19.08 -29.35 0.06
CA PHE A 591 -18.29 -28.14 0.06
C PHE A 591 -17.51 -27.98 1.38
N SER A 592 -18.16 -28.20 2.55
CA SER A 592 -17.47 -28.21 3.85
C SER A 592 -16.34 -29.26 3.89
N SER A 593 -16.61 -30.48 3.39
CA SER A 593 -15.58 -31.54 3.30
C SER A 593 -14.41 -31.14 2.37
N LYS A 594 -14.67 -30.40 1.29
CA LYS A 594 -13.61 -29.89 0.39
C LYS A 594 -12.74 -28.85 1.11
N LEU A 595 -13.35 -27.94 1.86
CA LEU A 595 -12.62 -26.98 2.69
C LEU A 595 -11.79 -27.69 3.78
N ASP A 596 -12.35 -28.70 4.44
CA ASP A 596 -11.61 -29.51 5.42
C ASP A 596 -10.37 -30.17 4.78
N SER A 597 -10.55 -30.72 3.56
CA SER A 597 -9.43 -31.31 2.83
C SER A 597 -8.35 -30.27 2.51
N LEU A 598 -8.74 -29.08 2.08
CA LEU A 598 -7.82 -27.98 1.80
C LEU A 598 -6.95 -27.62 3.02
N PHE A 599 -7.53 -27.51 4.21
CA PHE A 599 -6.82 -27.16 5.44
C PHE A 599 -6.02 -28.30 6.07
N ASN A 600 -6.28 -29.55 5.72
CA ASN A 600 -5.69 -30.72 6.40
C ASN A 600 -4.77 -31.58 5.49
N MET A 601 -4.69 -31.30 4.18
CA MET A 601 -3.82 -32.08 3.30
C MET A 601 -2.34 -31.79 3.54
N GLU A 602 -1.50 -32.76 3.25
CA GLU A 602 -0.04 -32.57 3.16
C GLU A 602 0.31 -32.20 1.72
N ILE A 603 1.16 -31.17 1.55
CA ILE A 603 1.65 -30.73 0.24
C ILE A 603 3.10 -31.18 0.08
N ASP A 604 3.40 -31.75 -1.09
CA ASP A 604 4.78 -32.05 -1.50
C ASP A 604 5.55 -30.74 -1.70
N GLU A 605 6.76 -30.63 -1.14
CA GLU A 605 7.63 -29.46 -1.22
C GLU A 605 7.83 -28.96 -2.67
N LYS A 606 7.85 -29.86 -3.65
CA LYS A 606 7.97 -29.49 -5.07
C LYS A 606 6.90 -28.49 -5.55
N PHE A 607 5.74 -28.42 -4.89
CA PHE A 607 4.68 -27.45 -5.24
C PHE A 607 4.86 -26.10 -4.54
N ILE A 608 5.78 -26.00 -3.58
CA ILE A 608 6.09 -24.78 -2.81
C ILE A 608 7.38 -24.15 -3.32
N GLU A 609 8.41 -24.94 -3.61
CA GLU A 609 9.75 -24.49 -3.99
C GLU A 609 9.81 -23.65 -5.28
N ASN A 610 8.76 -23.66 -6.08
CA ASN A 610 8.74 -23.01 -7.39
C ASN A 610 8.12 -21.60 -7.39
N THR A 611 7.67 -21.10 -6.25
CA THR A 611 7.05 -19.77 -6.12
C THR A 611 7.83 -18.91 -5.15
N GLU A 612 8.28 -17.74 -5.56
CA GLU A 612 8.92 -16.78 -4.66
C GLU A 612 7.89 -16.11 -3.74
N ASP A 613 6.65 -15.96 -4.23
CA ASP A 613 5.57 -15.22 -3.58
C ASP A 613 4.89 -16.00 -2.44
N ILE A 614 5.15 -17.31 -2.32
CA ILE A 614 4.49 -18.17 -1.33
C ILE A 614 5.56 -18.81 -0.43
N SER A 615 5.65 -18.36 0.81
CA SER A 615 6.52 -18.97 1.80
C SER A 615 5.81 -20.12 2.52
N ARG A 616 6.61 -21.09 3.04
CA ARG A 616 6.10 -22.20 3.85
C ARG A 616 5.33 -21.72 5.09
N ASP A 617 5.76 -20.61 5.67
CA ASP A 617 5.16 -20.03 6.87
C ASP A 617 3.74 -19.50 6.62
N GLY A 618 3.39 -19.21 5.35
CA GLY A 618 2.07 -18.75 4.93
C GLY A 618 1.08 -19.86 4.56
N ILE A 619 1.39 -21.15 4.82
CA ILE A 619 0.59 -22.29 4.34
C ILE A 619 0.08 -23.16 5.48
N ILE A 620 -1.22 -23.50 5.45
CA ILE A 620 -1.87 -24.50 6.31
C ILE A 620 -2.58 -25.52 5.40
N GLY A 621 -2.06 -26.75 5.31
CA GLY A 621 -2.52 -27.68 4.30
C GLY A 621 -2.20 -27.17 2.90
N ASN A 622 -3.20 -26.95 2.06
CA ASN A 622 -3.09 -26.21 0.79
C ASN A 622 -3.84 -24.86 0.82
N TYR A 623 -4.22 -24.40 1.99
CA TYR A 623 -4.66 -23.04 2.21
C TYR A 623 -3.42 -22.14 2.28
N VAL A 624 -3.38 -21.11 1.45
CA VAL A 624 -2.29 -20.15 1.38
C VAL A 624 -2.80 -18.84 1.95
N HIS A 625 -2.33 -18.47 3.15
CA HIS A 625 -2.64 -17.18 3.78
C HIS A 625 -1.67 -16.10 3.36
N GLY A 626 -0.42 -16.46 3.11
CA GLY A 626 0.61 -15.55 2.61
C GLY A 626 0.38 -15.08 1.16
N ASN A 627 -0.82 -15.33 0.57
CA ASN A 627 -1.23 -14.81 -0.73
C ASN A 627 -2.75 -14.52 -0.74
N GLU A 628 -3.14 -13.39 -1.27
CA GLU A 628 -4.42 -12.71 -1.10
C GLU A 628 -5.64 -13.46 -1.66
N PRO A 629 -5.57 -14.24 -2.75
CA PRO A 629 -6.73 -15.00 -3.23
C PRO A 629 -7.31 -15.97 -2.20
N GLY A 630 -6.51 -16.35 -1.18
CA GLY A 630 -6.91 -17.21 -0.08
C GLY A 630 -7.71 -16.53 1.03
N HIS A 631 -7.62 -15.21 1.20
CA HIS A 631 -8.05 -14.48 2.40
C HIS A 631 -9.52 -14.65 2.78
N HIS A 632 -10.43 -14.86 1.81
CA HIS A 632 -11.86 -15.07 2.06
C HIS A 632 -12.20 -16.53 2.44
N ILE A 633 -11.32 -17.50 2.12
CA ILE A 633 -11.61 -18.94 2.21
C ILE A 633 -11.96 -19.40 3.64
N PRO A 634 -11.29 -18.95 4.72
CA PRO A 634 -11.63 -19.37 6.10
C PRO A 634 -13.06 -19.00 6.49
N TYR A 635 -13.64 -17.98 5.86
CA TYR A 635 -14.99 -17.51 6.12
C TYR A 635 -16.06 -18.26 5.33
N LEU A 636 -15.71 -19.05 4.31
CA LEU A 636 -16.66 -19.76 3.45
C LEU A 636 -17.47 -20.82 4.20
N TYR A 637 -17.02 -21.28 5.34
CA TYR A 637 -17.80 -22.20 6.19
C TYR A 637 -19.12 -21.57 6.71
N ASN A 638 -19.22 -20.23 6.76
CA ASN A 638 -20.47 -19.55 7.17
C ASN A 638 -21.64 -19.84 6.22
N TRP A 639 -21.38 -20.21 4.97
CA TRP A 639 -22.41 -20.62 4.00
C TRP A 639 -22.71 -22.12 4.03
N THR A 640 -22.06 -22.87 4.94
CA THR A 640 -22.30 -24.31 5.17
C THR A 640 -23.14 -24.55 6.43
N ASN A 641 -23.18 -25.81 6.90
CA ASN A 641 -23.79 -26.15 8.20
C ASN A 641 -22.75 -26.09 9.35
N ASP A 642 -21.49 -25.71 9.04
CA ASP A 642 -20.34 -25.80 9.92
C ASP A 642 -19.71 -24.44 10.20
N SER A 643 -20.50 -23.36 10.39
CA SER A 643 -19.98 -21.98 10.60
C SER A 643 -18.99 -21.86 11.77
N TRP A 644 -19.07 -22.75 12.75
CA TRP A 644 -18.08 -22.85 13.83
C TRP A 644 -16.65 -23.13 13.35
N LYS A 645 -16.49 -23.74 12.16
CA LYS A 645 -15.16 -23.97 11.55
C LYS A 645 -14.52 -22.66 11.09
N THR A 646 -15.30 -21.69 10.62
CA THR A 646 -14.79 -20.33 10.37
C THR A 646 -14.09 -19.79 11.62
N GLN A 647 -14.74 -19.90 12.77
CA GLN A 647 -14.24 -19.36 14.03
C GLN A 647 -12.93 -20.05 14.45
N GLU A 648 -12.86 -21.37 14.30
CA GLU A 648 -11.67 -22.18 14.58
C GLU A 648 -10.50 -21.81 13.63
N ARG A 649 -10.76 -21.73 12.31
CA ARG A 649 -9.73 -21.45 11.31
C ARG A 649 -9.22 -20.02 11.40
N VAL A 650 -10.10 -19.04 11.52
CA VAL A 650 -9.72 -17.62 11.65
C VAL A 650 -8.86 -17.39 12.89
N ARG A 651 -9.25 -17.96 14.04
CA ARG A 651 -8.47 -17.86 15.27
C ARG A 651 -7.10 -18.57 15.16
N MET A 652 -7.08 -19.74 14.51
CA MET A 652 -5.85 -20.47 14.24
C MET A 652 -4.89 -19.62 13.39
N ILE A 653 -5.37 -19.02 12.30
CA ILE A 653 -4.55 -18.18 11.41
C ILE A 653 -4.00 -16.98 12.18
N MET A 654 -4.83 -16.24 12.91
CA MET A 654 -4.38 -15.09 13.70
C MET A 654 -3.28 -15.47 14.70
N ASN A 655 -3.40 -16.64 15.36
CA ASN A 655 -2.46 -17.08 16.38
C ASN A 655 -1.15 -17.66 15.83
N THR A 656 -1.11 -18.13 14.57
CA THR A 656 0.05 -18.84 14.01
C THR A 656 0.78 -18.09 12.92
N MET A 657 0.12 -17.14 12.26
CA MET A 657 0.64 -16.46 11.07
C MET A 657 0.89 -14.96 11.28
N TYR A 658 0.57 -14.45 12.48
CA TYR A 658 0.82 -13.06 12.86
C TYR A 658 1.52 -12.99 14.21
N GLY A 659 2.29 -11.94 14.42
CA GLY A 659 3.01 -11.70 15.68
C GLY A 659 3.60 -10.31 15.77
N ASN A 660 4.15 -9.98 16.96
CA ASN A 660 4.73 -8.67 17.28
C ASN A 660 6.26 -8.60 17.08
N LYS A 661 6.86 -9.62 16.43
CA LYS A 661 8.30 -9.69 16.16
C LYS A 661 8.59 -9.38 14.70
N GLU A 662 9.86 -9.21 14.37
CA GLU A 662 10.35 -8.91 13.02
C GLU A 662 9.88 -9.91 11.94
N ASN A 663 9.64 -11.17 12.32
CA ASN A 663 9.07 -12.22 11.45
C ASN A 663 7.55 -12.39 11.62
N GLY A 664 6.86 -11.38 12.12
CA GLY A 664 5.43 -11.46 12.49
C GLY A 664 4.44 -11.38 11.33
N LEU A 665 4.90 -11.51 10.08
CA LEU A 665 4.07 -11.68 8.88
C LEU A 665 4.52 -12.95 8.13
N CYS A 666 3.56 -13.75 7.70
CA CYS A 666 3.82 -15.04 7.07
C CYS A 666 4.04 -14.97 5.54
N GLY A 667 3.90 -13.81 4.94
CA GLY A 667 4.04 -13.50 3.52
C GLY A 667 4.06 -12.01 3.30
N ASN A 668 3.98 -11.60 2.04
CA ASN A 668 3.92 -10.20 1.64
C ASN A 668 2.76 -9.50 2.35
N ASP A 669 3.00 -8.33 2.94
CA ASP A 669 1.92 -7.53 3.54
C ASP A 669 1.02 -6.89 2.46
N ASP A 670 1.53 -6.79 1.24
CA ASP A 670 0.89 -6.26 0.03
C ASP A 670 0.12 -4.96 0.26
N ALA A 671 0.93 -3.93 0.53
CA ALA A 671 0.45 -2.57 0.78
C ALA A 671 -0.59 -2.49 1.93
N GLY A 672 -0.45 -3.34 2.95
CA GLY A 672 -1.32 -3.35 4.12
C GLY A 672 -2.52 -4.30 4.01
N GLN A 673 -2.64 -5.09 2.95
CA GLN A 673 -3.79 -5.98 2.77
C GLN A 673 -3.80 -7.14 3.77
N MET A 674 -2.67 -7.81 4.00
CA MET A 674 -2.56 -8.86 5.02
C MET A 674 -2.84 -8.30 6.42
N SER A 675 -2.31 -7.14 6.72
CA SER A 675 -2.55 -6.40 7.96
C SER A 675 -4.03 -6.01 8.13
N ALA A 676 -4.71 -5.56 7.07
CA ALA A 676 -6.14 -5.25 7.11
C ALA A 676 -7.00 -6.49 7.38
N TRP A 677 -6.59 -7.66 6.84
CA TRP A 677 -7.24 -8.95 7.17
C TRP A 677 -7.16 -9.23 8.68
N PHE A 678 -5.98 -9.03 9.28
CA PHE A 678 -5.79 -9.23 10.73
C PHE A 678 -6.63 -8.25 11.56
N VAL A 679 -6.68 -6.96 11.18
CA VAL A 679 -7.50 -5.94 11.86
C VAL A 679 -8.97 -6.36 11.86
N PHE A 680 -9.54 -6.68 10.69
CA PHE A 680 -10.93 -7.13 10.59
C PHE A 680 -11.19 -8.40 11.40
N SER A 681 -10.36 -9.42 11.24
CA SER A 681 -10.51 -10.71 11.90
C SER A 681 -10.42 -10.58 13.43
N SER A 682 -9.54 -9.69 13.92
CA SER A 682 -9.42 -9.36 15.35
C SER A 682 -10.67 -8.70 15.92
N LEU A 683 -11.38 -7.90 15.11
CA LEU A 683 -12.66 -7.29 15.47
C LEU A 683 -13.84 -8.26 15.36
N GLY A 684 -13.65 -9.44 14.74
CA GLY A 684 -14.62 -10.52 14.66
C GLY A 684 -15.49 -10.56 13.42
N PHE A 685 -15.15 -9.84 12.34
CA PHE A 685 -15.88 -9.88 11.06
C PHE A 685 -14.95 -9.56 9.87
N TYR A 686 -15.37 -9.92 8.64
CA TYR A 686 -14.55 -9.77 7.44
C TYR A 686 -15.39 -9.52 6.17
N PRO A 687 -14.99 -8.62 5.25
CA PRO A 687 -15.69 -8.35 4.00
C PRO A 687 -15.34 -9.42 2.95
N VAL A 688 -16.07 -10.55 2.94
CA VAL A 688 -15.82 -11.67 2.00
C VAL A 688 -16.04 -11.26 0.54
N CYS A 689 -16.97 -10.34 0.29
CA CYS A 689 -17.33 -9.87 -1.05
C CYS A 689 -17.45 -8.34 -1.06
N PRO A 690 -16.33 -7.60 -1.22
CA PRO A 690 -16.40 -6.15 -1.42
C PRO A 690 -17.31 -5.78 -2.60
N GLY A 691 -18.00 -4.66 -2.51
CA GLY A 691 -19.11 -4.32 -3.41
C GLY A 691 -20.48 -4.76 -2.89
N SER A 692 -20.50 -5.56 -1.82
CA SER A 692 -21.68 -5.78 -0.98
C SER A 692 -21.58 -4.97 0.31
N ASN A 693 -22.69 -4.82 1.01
CA ASN A 693 -22.71 -4.17 2.32
C ASN A 693 -22.56 -5.17 3.50
N GLU A 694 -22.04 -6.37 3.24
CA GLU A 694 -22.01 -7.50 4.15
C GLU A 694 -20.61 -7.79 4.68
N TYR A 695 -20.55 -8.17 5.97
CA TYR A 695 -19.35 -8.69 6.62
C TYR A 695 -19.67 -10.04 7.26
N ALA A 696 -18.91 -11.06 6.93
CA ALA A 696 -19.05 -12.39 7.53
C ALA A 696 -18.51 -12.39 8.96
N ILE A 697 -19.24 -12.98 9.89
CA ILE A 697 -18.84 -13.11 11.29
C ILE A 697 -17.75 -14.19 11.43
N GLY A 698 -16.68 -13.85 12.18
CA GLY A 698 -15.59 -14.73 12.54
C GLY A 698 -15.51 -14.99 14.04
N SER A 699 -14.29 -14.99 14.59
CA SER A 699 -14.02 -15.14 16.03
C SER A 699 -13.14 -13.98 16.50
N PRO A 700 -13.67 -13.01 17.28
CA PRO A 700 -12.90 -11.84 17.70
C PRO A 700 -11.70 -12.22 18.57
N LEU A 701 -10.58 -11.52 18.39
CA LEU A 701 -9.39 -11.62 19.25
C LEU A 701 -9.44 -10.60 20.38
N VAL A 702 -10.02 -9.44 20.12
CA VAL A 702 -10.12 -8.34 21.08
C VAL A 702 -11.08 -8.69 22.23
N LYS A 703 -10.80 -8.16 23.42
CA LYS A 703 -11.72 -8.16 24.57
C LYS A 703 -12.78 -7.07 24.42
N ASN A 704 -12.34 -5.86 24.07
CA ASN A 704 -13.20 -4.74 23.73
C ASN A 704 -12.57 -3.96 22.57
N ALA A 705 -13.41 -3.35 21.74
CA ALA A 705 -12.98 -2.37 20.75
C ALA A 705 -13.98 -1.22 20.66
N THR A 706 -13.48 -0.05 20.31
CA THR A 706 -14.28 1.12 19.94
C THR A 706 -13.80 1.65 18.62
N ILE A 707 -14.66 1.61 17.60
CA ILE A 707 -14.40 2.24 16.30
C ILE A 707 -14.98 3.64 16.33
N HIS A 708 -14.11 4.65 16.16
CA HIS A 708 -14.51 6.05 16.05
C HIS A 708 -14.76 6.38 14.58
N LEU A 709 -16.02 6.56 14.22
CA LEU A 709 -16.46 6.82 12.85
C LEU A 709 -16.29 8.31 12.51
N GLU A 710 -15.93 8.62 11.27
CA GLU A 710 -15.73 10.03 10.83
C GLU A 710 -17.03 10.86 10.87
N ASN A 711 -18.22 10.23 10.90
CA ASN A 711 -19.50 10.88 11.15
C ASN A 711 -19.73 11.25 12.64
N GLY A 712 -18.74 11.04 13.50
CA GLY A 712 -18.76 11.35 14.94
C GLY A 712 -19.45 10.31 15.82
N LYS A 713 -19.97 9.22 15.25
CA LYS A 713 -20.56 8.10 15.99
C LYS A 713 -19.47 7.13 16.44
N LYS A 714 -19.83 6.18 17.32
CA LYS A 714 -18.96 5.11 17.79
C LYS A 714 -19.66 3.76 17.58
N PHE A 715 -18.88 2.78 17.15
CA PHE A 715 -19.30 1.39 17.13
C PHE A 715 -18.47 0.61 18.15
N LEU A 716 -19.15 0.01 19.12
CA LEU A 716 -18.53 -0.71 20.22
C LEU A 716 -18.58 -2.21 19.95
N ILE A 717 -17.50 -2.90 20.26
CA ILE A 717 -17.42 -4.36 20.20
C ILE A 717 -17.03 -4.85 21.59
N ASN A 718 -17.87 -5.72 22.18
CA ASN A 718 -17.62 -6.35 23.47
C ASN A 718 -17.54 -7.86 23.30
N THR A 719 -16.62 -8.48 24.04
CA THR A 719 -16.44 -9.93 23.97
C THR A 719 -16.49 -10.52 25.36
N ILE A 720 -17.60 -11.17 25.67
CA ILE A 720 -17.86 -11.80 26.97
C ILE A 720 -17.22 -13.18 27.04
N ASN A 721 -16.54 -13.50 28.11
CA ASN A 721 -15.77 -14.74 28.33
C ASN A 721 -14.60 -14.93 27.34
N GLN A 722 -14.01 -13.85 26.87
CA GLN A 722 -12.84 -13.90 25.99
C GLN A 722 -11.62 -14.47 26.72
N ASN A 723 -11.02 -15.52 26.16
CA ASN A 723 -9.73 -16.10 26.55
C ASN A 723 -9.16 -16.93 25.40
N LYS A 724 -7.96 -17.52 25.60
CA LYS A 724 -7.28 -18.32 24.57
C LYS A 724 -8.04 -19.59 24.15
N GLU A 725 -8.82 -20.18 25.03
CA GLU A 725 -9.55 -21.44 24.81
C GLU A 725 -10.94 -21.21 24.21
N ASN A 726 -11.55 -20.04 24.49
CA ASN A 726 -12.90 -19.73 24.06
C ASN A 726 -12.89 -19.12 22.65
N VAL A 727 -12.75 -19.97 21.64
CA VAL A 727 -12.68 -19.55 20.23
C VAL A 727 -14.03 -19.53 19.52
N PHE A 728 -15.06 -20.18 20.11
CA PHE A 728 -16.38 -20.31 19.48
C PHE A 728 -17.34 -19.24 19.97
N VAL A 729 -18.10 -18.66 19.04
CA VAL A 729 -19.16 -17.70 19.34
C VAL A 729 -20.46 -18.46 19.62
N LYS A 730 -20.94 -18.37 20.87
CA LYS A 730 -22.17 -19.01 21.30
C LYS A 730 -23.40 -18.17 20.99
N LYS A 731 -23.28 -16.87 21.06
CA LYS A 731 -24.36 -15.89 20.85
C LYS A 731 -23.77 -14.55 20.43
N ILE A 732 -24.51 -13.84 19.62
CA ILE A 732 -24.21 -12.45 19.24
C ILE A 732 -25.40 -11.58 19.58
N GLU A 733 -25.17 -10.40 20.09
CA GLU A 733 -26.18 -9.36 20.26
C GLU A 733 -25.74 -8.09 19.54
N LEU A 734 -26.67 -7.46 18.82
CA LEU A 734 -26.51 -6.15 18.22
C LEU A 734 -27.49 -5.20 18.91
N ASN A 735 -26.97 -4.18 19.58
CA ASN A 735 -27.76 -3.20 20.35
C ASN A 735 -28.69 -3.85 21.39
N GLY A 736 -28.23 -4.95 22.01
CA GLY A 736 -28.97 -5.71 23.03
C GLY A 736 -29.98 -6.73 22.48
N GLU A 737 -30.15 -6.83 21.15
CA GLU A 737 -31.00 -7.81 20.51
C GLU A 737 -30.18 -8.96 19.93
N VAL A 738 -30.68 -10.20 20.05
CA VAL A 738 -29.99 -11.39 19.54
C VAL A 738 -29.92 -11.35 18.01
N LEU A 739 -28.71 -11.44 17.48
CA LEU A 739 -28.45 -11.50 16.05
C LEU A 739 -28.48 -12.98 15.58
N ASN A 740 -29.52 -13.34 14.84
CA ASN A 740 -29.75 -14.72 14.35
C ASN A 740 -29.20 -14.92 12.92
N ARG A 741 -28.00 -14.41 12.62
CA ARG A 741 -27.32 -14.54 11.31
C ARG A 741 -25.81 -14.43 11.48
N ASP A 742 -25.07 -14.98 10.53
CA ASP A 742 -23.60 -14.99 10.50
C ASP A 742 -23.04 -13.80 9.66
N ILE A 743 -23.82 -12.74 9.50
CA ILE A 743 -23.50 -11.55 8.68
C ILE A 743 -23.84 -10.29 9.48
N LEU A 744 -22.94 -9.30 9.42
CA LEU A 744 -23.13 -7.92 9.87
C LEU A 744 -23.23 -7.02 8.64
N TYR A 745 -24.14 -6.04 8.64
CA TYR A 745 -24.27 -5.08 7.55
C TYR A 745 -23.53 -3.78 7.82
N HIS A 746 -23.00 -3.13 6.77
CA HIS A 746 -22.23 -1.89 6.92
C HIS A 746 -23.01 -0.78 7.63
N HIS A 747 -24.31 -0.63 7.33
CA HIS A 747 -25.13 0.39 7.98
C HIS A 747 -25.29 0.18 9.48
N GLU A 748 -25.15 -1.05 9.97
CA GLU A 748 -25.18 -1.37 11.40
C GLU A 748 -23.92 -0.90 12.11
N ILE A 749 -22.79 -0.85 11.39
CA ILE A 749 -21.54 -0.27 11.87
C ILE A 749 -21.60 1.26 11.77
N SER A 750 -21.90 1.79 10.58
CA SER A 750 -21.83 3.22 10.28
C SER A 750 -22.88 4.06 11.02
N ASN A 751 -23.98 3.44 11.48
CA ASN A 751 -24.95 4.07 12.37
C ASN A 751 -24.50 4.18 13.83
N GLY A 752 -23.38 3.56 14.17
CA GLY A 752 -22.94 3.39 15.55
C GLY A 752 -23.81 2.37 16.31
N GLY A 753 -23.37 1.95 17.47
CA GLY A 753 -24.07 0.96 18.27
C GLY A 753 -23.10 0.04 19.00
N GLU A 754 -23.62 -1.14 19.39
CA GLU A 754 -22.87 -2.10 20.20
C GLU A 754 -23.08 -3.52 19.66
N LEU A 755 -21.98 -4.22 19.37
CA LEU A 755 -21.93 -5.62 18.99
C LEU A 755 -21.31 -6.41 20.14
N THR A 756 -22.04 -7.38 20.71
CA THR A 756 -21.56 -8.20 21.83
C THR A 756 -21.45 -9.66 21.42
N PHE A 757 -20.23 -10.19 21.51
CA PHE A 757 -19.94 -11.61 21.32
C PHE A 757 -19.92 -12.35 22.65
N TYR A 758 -20.57 -13.50 22.73
CA TYR A 758 -20.50 -14.41 23.89
C TYR A 758 -19.67 -15.63 23.50
N MET A 759 -18.46 -15.71 24.04
CA MET A 759 -17.49 -16.75 23.67
C MET A 759 -17.63 -18.02 24.49
N SER A 760 -17.20 -19.15 23.91
CA SER A 760 -17.25 -20.48 24.50
C SER A 760 -16.10 -21.35 23.94
N ASN A 761 -15.74 -22.38 24.70
CA ASN A 761 -14.85 -23.46 24.24
C ASN A 761 -15.59 -24.65 23.61
N THR A 762 -16.92 -24.57 23.51
CA THR A 762 -17.73 -25.65 22.92
C THR A 762 -18.21 -25.28 21.52
N LYS A 763 -18.05 -26.23 20.59
CA LYS A 763 -18.48 -26.12 19.20
C LYS A 763 -20.01 -26.10 19.12
N ASN A 764 -20.61 -24.95 18.98
CA ASN A 764 -22.05 -24.81 18.73
C ASN A 764 -22.24 -23.95 17.47
N PRO A 765 -22.99 -24.44 16.46
CA PRO A 765 -23.38 -23.54 15.37
C PRO A 765 -24.23 -22.39 15.94
N LEU A 766 -23.98 -21.19 15.48
CA LEU A 766 -24.92 -20.07 15.64
C LEU A 766 -26.25 -20.51 15.02
N LYS A 767 -27.34 -20.54 15.81
CA LYS A 767 -28.66 -20.95 15.35
C LYS A 767 -29.47 -19.76 14.91
#